data_b2ba4ea29f1d2b01541d0fee17383ca2
#
_entry.id   b2ba4ea29f1d2b01541d0fee17383ca2
#
_cell.length_a   1.000
_cell.length_b   1.000
_cell.length_c   1.000
_cell.angle_alpha   90.00
_cell.angle_beta   90.00
_cell.angle_gamma   90.00
#
_symmetry.space_group_name_H-M   'P 1'
#
loop_
_entity.id
_entity.type
_entity.pdbx_description
1 polymer ?
#
loop_
_entity_poly.entity_id
_entity_poly.type
_entity_poly.pdbx_seq_one_letter_code
_entity_poly.pdbx_strand_id
1 'polypeptide(L)'
;MTKTLNLTEKLKQYFGFDTFKGDQEAIIRNLLDGNDSFVLMPTGGGKSLCYQLPSLIMDGVAVVISPLIALMKNQVDVINGISEENGVAHYINSSLNKAAIAQVMEDIRSGKTKLLYVAPESLIKPDNVEFLKSVKISFYAIDEAHCISEWGHDFRPEYRNIRPMINCIGQAPVIALTATATDKVRTDIKKSLGILDAKEFKSSFNRANLYYEVRPKTNDVDKELIKFIKKNEGKSGIVYCLSRKKVEELSAILQANNIKAAPYHAGLDNIPRSQTQDDFLMERIDVIVATIAFGMGIDKPDVRFVVHYDIPKSLEGYYQETGRAGRDGGEGYCLAFYSYKDIQKLEKFMEGKPVAEQDIGRQLLKETAAYAESSVCRRKMLLHYFGEEYHKENCGNCDNCNRPAEKIEAQKALEIVLRTIIALKENFRQEYVIDVVTGNATDDVVSHRHDQLEVFGEGEEERPKIWNPVIRQALISGYIKKNIENYGILKITEKGKEFIGHPHSFMIVEDADFDNVDYDGASEGKASALDEDLYRILKTLRSKVAKRHNLPPYVIFQDVSLEQMATMYPVNCQDLLNIQGVGEGKAKRYGKEFWECISEYCKENDIVRPEEMRVRTIAKRSNAKLKIINSIDKQIPLDDIANAMGLDFDELLTEIERIVYSGTKVNIDYFLEDVMDDDCIEAIYDYFRESHTDCIETALDEFDGSFDEDELRLVRIKFLSEMAN
;
A
#
# COMPACT_ATOMS: atom_id res chain seq x y z
N MET A 1 45.39 25.81 23.82
CA MET A 1 45.40 25.05 22.55
C MET A 1 44.38 23.97 22.69
N THR A 2 43.17 24.24 22.28
CA THR A 2 42.08 23.23 22.16
C THR A 2 42.51 22.24 21.09
N LYS A 3 42.85 21.01 21.48
CA LYS A 3 43.00 19.91 20.51
C LYS A 3 41.74 19.88 19.65
N THR A 4 41.89 20.21 18.38
CA THR A 4 40.78 20.10 17.40
C THR A 4 40.27 18.68 17.48
N LEU A 5 39.04 18.46 17.93
CA LEU A 5 38.43 17.15 18.08
C LEU A 5 38.39 16.48 16.72
N ASN A 6 39.05 15.34 16.58
CA ASN A 6 39.03 14.57 15.34
C ASN A 6 37.76 13.73 15.30
N LEU A 7 36.71 14.23 14.62
CA LEU A 7 35.42 13.57 14.52
C LEU A 7 35.49 12.27 13.75
N THR A 8 36.35 12.16 12.76
CA THR A 8 36.52 10.91 11.96
C THR A 8 37.08 9.78 12.84
N GLU A 9 38.03 10.11 13.73
CA GLU A 9 38.56 9.17 14.72
C GLU A 9 37.46 8.69 15.69
N LYS A 10 36.61 9.62 16.16
CA LYS A 10 35.47 9.30 17.02
C LYS A 10 34.41 8.47 16.28
N LEU A 11 34.13 8.77 15.01
CA LEU A 11 33.25 7.98 14.16
C LEU A 11 33.73 6.54 14.05
N LYS A 12 35.02 6.37 13.78
CA LYS A 12 35.64 5.04 13.70
C LYS A 12 35.62 4.30 15.04
N GLN A 13 35.92 5.02 16.12
CA GLN A 13 35.92 4.47 17.48
C GLN A 13 34.56 3.93 17.90
N TYR A 14 33.49 4.71 17.72
CA TYR A 14 32.16 4.35 18.21
C TYR A 14 31.32 3.55 17.21
N PHE A 15 31.43 3.84 15.92
CA PHE A 15 30.56 3.26 14.89
C PHE A 15 31.28 2.41 13.84
N GLY A 16 32.61 2.36 13.87
CA GLY A 16 33.40 1.57 12.93
C GLY A 16 33.48 2.12 11.50
N PHE A 17 32.94 3.31 11.25
CA PHE A 17 32.94 3.94 9.93
C PHE A 17 34.20 4.81 9.72
N ASP A 18 34.78 4.72 8.52
CA ASP A 18 35.99 5.47 8.17
C ASP A 18 35.70 6.90 7.69
N THR A 19 34.48 7.16 7.19
CA THR A 19 34.10 8.46 6.60
C THR A 19 32.66 8.80 6.89
N PHE A 20 32.38 10.12 7.00
CA PHE A 20 31.04 10.65 7.07
C PHE A 20 30.36 10.64 5.69
N LYS A 21 29.03 10.52 5.67
CA LYS A 21 28.21 10.62 4.45
C LYS A 21 27.68 12.05 4.30
N GLY A 22 27.89 12.66 3.14
CA GLY A 22 27.36 14.00 2.85
C GLY A 22 27.71 15.02 3.93
N ASP A 23 26.73 15.77 4.44
CA ASP A 23 26.90 16.85 5.40
C ASP A 23 26.97 16.41 6.87
N GLN A 24 27.02 15.11 7.19
CA GLN A 24 26.98 14.62 8.57
C GLN A 24 28.02 15.27 9.48
N GLU A 25 29.27 15.40 9.01
CA GLU A 25 30.34 16.04 9.80
C GLU A 25 30.03 17.50 10.08
N ALA A 26 29.56 18.24 9.09
CA ALA A 26 29.22 19.66 9.23
C ALA A 26 28.03 19.87 10.18
N ILE A 27 27.04 18.98 10.17
CA ILE A 27 25.90 18.99 11.10
C ILE A 27 26.37 18.76 12.52
N ILE A 28 27.20 17.73 12.73
CA ILE A 28 27.73 17.36 14.03
C ILE A 28 28.59 18.52 14.61
N ARG A 29 29.48 19.12 13.81
CA ARG A 29 30.28 20.30 14.23
C ARG A 29 29.41 21.46 14.64
N ASN A 30 28.39 21.81 13.85
CA ASN A 30 27.48 22.89 14.17
C ASN A 30 26.77 22.69 15.52
N LEU A 31 26.36 21.43 15.81
CA LEU A 31 25.73 21.10 17.10
C LEU A 31 26.73 21.14 18.27
N LEU A 32 27.97 20.65 18.08
CA LEU A 32 29.05 20.72 19.07
C LEU A 32 29.46 22.16 19.37
N ASP A 33 29.34 23.06 18.39
CA ASP A 33 29.59 24.50 18.56
C ASP A 33 28.44 25.22 19.28
N GLY A 34 27.37 24.50 19.67
CA GLY A 34 26.25 25.03 20.45
C GLY A 34 25.18 25.72 19.61
N ASN A 35 25.13 25.47 18.29
CA ASN A 35 24.19 26.11 17.38
C ASN A 35 23.01 25.18 17.04
N ASP A 36 21.84 25.81 16.83
CA ASP A 36 20.66 25.12 16.33
C ASP A 36 20.85 24.63 14.87
N SER A 37 20.28 23.49 14.56
CA SER A 37 20.33 22.88 13.21
C SER A 37 18.95 22.43 12.73
N PHE A 38 18.65 22.68 11.48
CA PHE A 38 17.54 22.04 10.78
C PHE A 38 18.11 21.11 9.69
N VAL A 39 17.79 19.82 9.79
CA VAL A 39 18.36 18.78 8.94
C VAL A 39 17.26 18.11 8.11
N LEU A 40 17.32 18.30 6.82
CA LEU A 40 16.49 17.63 5.83
C LEU A 40 17.34 16.59 5.10
N MET A 41 17.15 15.33 5.46
CA MET A 41 17.97 14.22 4.97
C MET A 41 17.09 12.99 4.69
N PRO A 42 17.21 12.35 3.53
CA PRO A 42 16.36 11.21 3.14
C PRO A 42 16.45 10.06 4.13
N THR A 43 15.45 9.19 4.10
CA THR A 43 15.50 7.91 4.82
C THR A 43 16.70 7.10 4.33
N GLY A 44 17.45 6.47 5.24
CA GLY A 44 18.72 5.80 4.91
C GLY A 44 19.92 6.73 4.74
N GLY A 45 19.77 8.07 4.85
CA GLY A 45 20.86 9.03 4.81
C GLY A 45 21.72 9.07 6.08
N GLY A 46 21.32 8.37 7.16
CA GLY A 46 22.06 8.31 8.41
C GLY A 46 21.77 9.49 9.35
N LYS A 47 20.51 9.97 9.38
CA LYS A 47 20.03 11.03 10.29
C LYS A 47 20.39 10.78 11.75
N SER A 48 20.22 9.55 12.23
CA SER A 48 20.46 9.20 13.64
C SER A 48 21.90 9.46 14.07
N LEU A 49 22.88 9.24 13.20
CA LEU A 49 24.28 9.51 13.49
C LEU A 49 24.55 10.98 13.84
N CYS A 50 23.78 11.89 13.23
CA CYS A 50 23.94 13.34 13.44
C CYS A 50 23.66 13.80 14.87
N TYR A 51 22.90 13.02 15.67
CA TYR A 51 22.69 13.29 17.09
C TYR A 51 23.29 12.20 18.00
N GLN A 52 23.48 10.96 17.52
CA GLN A 52 24.08 9.88 18.32
C GLN A 52 25.57 10.15 18.60
N LEU A 53 26.37 10.47 17.58
CA LEU A 53 27.79 10.71 17.77
C LEU A 53 28.08 11.93 18.70
N PRO A 54 27.45 13.09 18.51
CA PRO A 54 27.71 14.22 19.44
C PRO A 54 27.23 13.93 20.86
N SER A 55 26.17 13.16 21.09
CA SER A 55 25.75 12.80 22.44
C SER A 55 26.79 11.99 23.22
N LEU A 56 27.52 11.09 22.50
CA LEU A 56 28.59 10.30 23.10
C LEU A 56 29.84 11.14 23.45
N ILE A 57 29.97 12.34 22.84
CA ILE A 57 31.13 13.23 23.00
C ILE A 57 30.85 14.32 24.02
N MET A 58 29.63 14.86 24.06
CA MET A 58 29.25 16.00 24.90
C MET A 58 29.01 15.60 26.36
N ASP A 59 29.21 16.57 27.25
CA ASP A 59 28.82 16.43 28.65
C ASP A 59 27.32 16.61 28.83
N GLY A 60 26.71 15.77 29.66
CA GLY A 60 25.28 15.78 29.95
C GLY A 60 24.54 14.69 29.17
N VAL A 61 23.20 14.76 29.15
CA VAL A 61 22.33 13.86 28.44
C VAL A 61 21.68 14.56 27.25
N ALA A 62 21.71 13.94 26.07
CA ALA A 62 20.93 14.38 24.93
C ALA A 62 19.50 13.85 25.05
N VAL A 63 18.50 14.72 24.90
CA VAL A 63 17.08 14.34 24.92
C VAL A 63 16.60 14.23 23.49
N VAL A 64 16.28 13.00 23.06
CA VAL A 64 15.79 12.70 21.72
C VAL A 64 14.27 12.52 21.77
N ILE A 65 13.53 13.44 21.17
CA ILE A 65 12.08 13.38 21.11
C ILE A 65 11.69 12.66 19.82
N SER A 66 11.00 11.51 19.97
CA SER A 66 10.64 10.63 18.86
C SER A 66 9.18 10.17 19.01
N PRO A 67 8.45 9.96 17.88
CA PRO A 67 7.00 9.71 17.94
C PRO A 67 6.62 8.25 18.24
N LEU A 68 7.58 7.30 18.21
CA LEU A 68 7.28 5.88 18.20
C LEU A 68 8.14 5.07 19.18
N ILE A 69 7.45 4.32 20.03
CA ILE A 69 8.05 3.44 21.05
C ILE A 69 8.98 2.38 20.43
N ALA A 70 8.54 1.75 19.33
CA ALA A 70 9.33 0.72 18.65
C ALA A 70 10.65 1.26 18.07
N LEU A 71 10.61 2.48 17.51
CA LEU A 71 11.81 3.16 17.01
C LEU A 71 12.79 3.45 18.14
N MET A 72 12.30 3.98 19.25
CA MET A 72 13.13 4.29 20.42
C MET A 72 13.86 3.03 20.92
N LYS A 73 13.13 1.90 21.07
CA LYS A 73 13.72 0.63 21.50
C LYS A 73 14.84 0.19 20.56
N ASN A 74 14.60 0.15 19.26
CA ASN A 74 15.61 -0.24 18.27
C ASN A 74 16.85 0.65 18.32
N GLN A 75 16.66 1.98 18.43
CA GLN A 75 17.80 2.92 18.51
C GLN A 75 18.60 2.72 19.80
N VAL A 76 17.92 2.49 20.93
CA VAL A 76 18.57 2.20 22.22
C VAL A 76 19.35 0.89 22.16
N ASP A 77 18.76 -0.17 21.59
CA ASP A 77 19.40 -1.48 21.44
C ASP A 77 20.66 -1.38 20.55
N VAL A 78 20.63 -0.61 19.47
CA VAL A 78 21.78 -0.36 18.60
C VAL A 78 22.91 0.35 19.36
N ILE A 79 22.61 1.46 20.08
CA ILE A 79 23.62 2.24 20.81
C ILE A 79 24.22 1.42 21.95
N ASN A 80 23.42 0.70 22.71
CA ASN A 80 23.91 -0.17 23.77
C ASN A 80 24.73 -1.35 23.21
N GLY A 81 24.40 -1.84 21.98
CA GLY A 81 25.15 -2.91 21.32
C GLY A 81 26.54 -2.52 20.81
N ILE A 82 26.75 -1.23 20.48
CA ILE A 82 28.07 -0.72 20.05
C ILE A 82 28.92 -0.18 21.21
N SER A 83 28.35 -0.04 22.40
CA SER A 83 29.00 0.48 23.59
C SER A 83 29.54 -0.67 24.44
N GLU A 84 30.70 -0.50 25.05
CA GLU A 84 31.27 -1.49 25.99
C GLU A 84 30.42 -1.63 27.27
N GLU A 85 29.69 -0.58 27.64
CA GLU A 85 28.81 -0.53 28.81
C GLU A 85 27.34 -0.46 28.43
N ASN A 86 26.50 -1.26 29.11
CA ASN A 86 25.05 -1.18 29.00
C ASN A 86 24.52 0.07 29.71
N GLY A 87 23.47 0.70 29.16
CA GLY A 87 22.81 1.86 29.76
C GLY A 87 23.33 3.20 29.30
N VAL A 88 24.12 3.24 28.23
CA VAL A 88 24.55 4.48 27.55
C VAL A 88 23.37 5.18 26.89
N ALA A 89 22.39 4.40 26.43
CA ALA A 89 21.13 4.91 25.92
C ALA A 89 19.94 4.26 26.67
N HIS A 90 18.93 5.08 26.94
CA HIS A 90 17.66 4.65 27.52
C HIS A 90 16.46 5.29 26.82
N TYR A 91 15.27 4.78 27.08
CA TYR A 91 14.01 5.42 26.68
C TYR A 91 13.04 5.54 27.87
N ILE A 92 12.18 6.55 27.84
CA ILE A 92 11.05 6.70 28.76
C ILE A 92 9.76 6.78 27.98
N ASN A 93 8.89 5.81 28.21
CA ASN A 93 7.56 5.74 27.60
C ASN A 93 6.55 5.10 28.55
N SER A 94 5.30 4.92 28.09
CA SER A 94 4.20 4.34 28.89
C SER A 94 4.33 2.85 29.18
N SER A 95 5.25 2.13 28.56
CA SER A 95 5.44 0.69 28.76
C SER A 95 6.37 0.34 29.92
N LEU A 96 7.14 1.30 30.42
CA LEU A 96 8.08 1.06 31.54
C LEU A 96 7.38 1.10 32.89
N ASN A 97 7.77 0.16 33.77
CA ASN A 97 7.34 0.17 35.15
C ASN A 97 8.17 1.19 36.00
N LYS A 98 7.69 1.51 37.20
CA LYS A 98 8.31 2.50 38.11
C LYS A 98 9.76 2.18 38.45
N ALA A 99 10.11 0.89 38.64
CA ALA A 99 11.47 0.49 38.99
C ALA A 99 12.45 0.74 37.82
N ALA A 100 12.02 0.41 36.58
CA ALA A 100 12.81 0.68 35.38
C ALA A 100 13.02 2.18 35.17
N ILE A 101 11.99 3.00 35.38
CA ILE A 101 12.11 4.49 35.32
C ILE A 101 13.09 5.00 36.36
N ALA A 102 13.05 4.51 37.61
CA ALA A 102 13.98 4.89 38.66
C ALA A 102 15.43 4.54 38.29
N GLN A 103 15.68 3.38 37.69
CA GLN A 103 17.00 2.98 37.21
C GLN A 103 17.51 3.91 36.10
N VAL A 104 16.66 4.26 35.14
CA VAL A 104 16.99 5.22 34.06
C VAL A 104 17.39 6.57 34.64
N MET A 105 16.63 7.07 35.64
CA MET A 105 16.94 8.34 36.31
C MET A 105 18.27 8.30 37.02
N GLU A 106 18.62 7.19 37.66
CA GLU A 106 19.91 7.04 38.36
C GLU A 106 21.07 6.97 37.36
N ASP A 107 20.93 6.22 36.28
CA ASP A 107 21.95 6.13 35.22
C ASP A 107 22.20 7.51 34.53
N ILE A 108 21.17 8.35 34.44
CA ILE A 108 21.32 9.74 33.95
C ILE A 108 22.06 10.61 34.98
N ARG A 109 21.70 10.53 36.28
CA ARG A 109 22.36 11.30 37.35
C ARG A 109 23.84 10.94 37.48
N SER A 110 24.19 9.69 37.34
CA SER A 110 25.58 9.21 37.37
C SER A 110 26.39 9.61 36.14
N GLY A 111 25.74 10.15 35.08
CA GLY A 111 26.39 10.52 33.81
C GLY A 111 26.68 9.35 32.89
N LYS A 112 26.22 8.15 33.24
CA LYS A 112 26.33 6.93 32.42
C LYS A 112 25.50 7.02 31.14
N THR A 113 24.24 7.50 31.27
CA THR A 113 23.35 7.68 30.10
C THR A 113 23.69 8.96 29.36
N LYS A 114 23.95 8.81 28.07
CA LYS A 114 24.28 9.89 27.12
C LYS A 114 23.11 10.26 26.22
N LEU A 115 22.22 9.29 25.93
CA LEU A 115 21.01 9.48 25.12
C LEU A 115 19.77 9.03 25.89
N LEU A 116 18.79 9.91 25.97
CA LEU A 116 17.48 9.62 26.49
C LEU A 116 16.43 9.84 25.41
N TYR A 117 15.80 8.77 24.95
CA TYR A 117 14.67 8.84 24.03
C TYR A 117 13.36 9.01 24.81
N VAL A 118 12.54 10.00 24.40
CA VAL A 118 11.30 10.34 25.10
C VAL A 118 10.18 10.55 24.07
N ALA A 119 8.99 9.98 24.35
CA ALA A 119 7.80 10.32 23.60
C ALA A 119 7.29 11.73 24.01
N PRO A 120 6.72 12.52 23.08
CA PRO A 120 6.20 13.87 23.41
C PRO A 120 5.24 13.86 24.59
N GLU A 121 4.35 12.87 24.68
CA GLU A 121 3.37 12.72 25.77
C GLU A 121 4.04 12.40 27.12
N SER A 122 5.21 11.80 27.09
CA SER A 122 5.99 11.52 28.30
C SER A 122 6.83 12.72 28.73
N LEU A 123 7.25 13.56 27.79
CA LEU A 123 8.02 14.77 28.08
C LEU A 123 7.22 15.78 28.93
N ILE A 124 5.89 15.87 28.69
CA ILE A 124 5.01 16.80 29.41
C ILE A 124 4.61 16.34 30.84
N LYS A 125 4.94 15.13 31.24
CA LYS A 125 4.62 14.67 32.62
C LYS A 125 5.40 15.44 33.65
N PRO A 126 4.75 15.98 34.71
CA PRO A 126 5.41 16.83 35.71
C PRO A 126 6.68 16.23 36.32
N ASP A 127 6.61 14.92 36.66
CA ASP A 127 7.75 14.22 37.26
C ASP A 127 8.97 14.18 36.35
N ASN A 128 8.74 13.96 35.03
CA ASN A 128 9.82 13.93 34.05
C ASN A 128 10.40 15.33 33.79
N VAL A 129 9.54 16.35 33.75
CA VAL A 129 9.96 17.75 33.60
C VAL A 129 10.83 18.16 34.80
N GLU A 130 10.40 17.88 36.04
CA GLU A 130 11.14 18.20 37.23
C GLU A 130 12.49 17.47 37.29
N PHE A 131 12.49 16.20 36.93
CA PHE A 131 13.72 15.44 36.84
C PHE A 131 14.69 16.04 35.80
N LEU A 132 14.22 16.33 34.56
CA LEU A 132 15.08 16.87 33.51
C LEU A 132 15.63 18.26 33.85
N LYS A 133 14.93 19.07 34.65
CA LYS A 133 15.46 20.34 35.21
C LYS A 133 16.64 20.12 36.11
N SER A 134 16.75 18.99 36.78
CA SER A 134 17.81 18.68 37.76
C SER A 134 19.10 18.17 37.13
N VAL A 135 19.13 17.90 35.82
CA VAL A 135 20.28 17.31 35.12
C VAL A 135 20.77 18.22 33.98
N LYS A 136 22.02 18.04 33.58
CA LYS A 136 22.61 18.79 32.47
C LYS A 136 22.13 18.22 31.14
N ILE A 137 21.37 19.01 30.37
CA ILE A 137 20.98 18.66 29.00
C ILE A 137 22.10 19.14 28.06
N SER A 138 22.59 18.23 27.20
CA SER A 138 23.58 18.57 26.18
C SER A 138 22.94 19.25 24.97
N PHE A 139 21.84 18.70 24.47
CA PHE A 139 21.01 19.24 23.37
C PHE A 139 19.67 18.50 23.31
N TYR A 140 18.73 19.05 22.53
CA TYR A 140 17.48 18.39 22.15
C TYR A 140 17.52 17.97 20.69
N ALA A 141 17.22 16.70 20.39
CA ALA A 141 17.02 16.21 19.04
C ALA A 141 15.54 15.93 18.81
N ILE A 142 14.97 16.59 17.80
CA ILE A 142 13.58 16.40 17.41
C ILE A 142 13.56 15.51 16.17
N ASP A 143 13.36 14.22 16.38
CA ASP A 143 13.27 13.27 15.29
C ASP A 143 11.86 13.30 14.68
N GLU A 144 11.76 13.00 13.37
CA GLU A 144 10.55 13.12 12.57
C GLU A 144 9.85 14.48 12.77
N ALA A 145 10.62 15.56 12.71
CA ALA A 145 10.15 16.91 13.00
C ALA A 145 8.97 17.37 12.13
N HIS A 146 8.71 16.72 10.99
CA HIS A 146 7.54 16.97 10.16
C HIS A 146 6.20 16.72 10.90
N CYS A 147 6.21 15.94 12.00
CA CYS A 147 5.04 15.74 12.85
C CYS A 147 4.54 17.01 13.53
N ILE A 148 5.33 18.08 13.59
CA ILE A 148 4.93 19.40 14.12
C ILE A 148 3.91 20.09 13.23
N SER A 149 3.99 19.87 11.92
CA SER A 149 3.26 20.65 10.92
C SER A 149 1.94 20.00 10.54
N GLU A 150 0.86 20.77 10.59
CA GLU A 150 -0.46 20.37 10.07
C GLU A 150 -0.45 20.10 8.56
N TRP A 151 0.53 20.65 7.86
CA TRP A 151 0.77 20.42 6.44
C TRP A 151 1.67 19.20 6.18
N GLY A 152 2.18 18.57 7.26
CA GLY A 152 2.94 17.34 7.19
C GLY A 152 2.02 16.13 7.01
N HIS A 153 2.54 15.05 6.46
CA HIS A 153 1.78 13.82 6.19
C HIS A 153 1.40 13.01 7.45
N ASP A 154 2.03 13.30 8.61
CA ASP A 154 1.76 12.65 9.92
C ASP A 154 1.77 13.69 11.05
N PHE A 155 0.81 14.61 11.00
CA PHE A 155 0.67 15.63 12.02
C PHE A 155 0.32 15.01 13.39
N ARG A 156 1.03 15.47 14.44
CA ARG A 156 0.81 15.08 15.83
C ARG A 156 0.72 16.30 16.73
N PRO A 157 -0.46 16.61 17.29
CA PRO A 157 -0.67 17.79 18.12
C PRO A 157 0.32 17.93 19.29
N GLU A 158 0.76 16.79 19.86
CA GLU A 158 1.69 16.74 20.97
C GLU A 158 3.06 17.36 20.64
N TYR A 159 3.48 17.30 19.37
CA TYR A 159 4.73 17.92 18.91
C TYR A 159 4.72 19.45 19.00
N ARG A 160 3.55 20.09 18.98
CA ARG A 160 3.41 21.55 19.18
C ARG A 160 3.81 21.99 20.59
N ASN A 161 3.80 21.08 21.56
CA ASN A 161 4.16 21.37 22.95
C ASN A 161 5.68 21.26 23.22
N ILE A 162 6.50 20.80 22.27
CA ILE A 162 7.93 20.58 22.47
C ILE A 162 8.66 21.88 22.86
N ARG A 163 8.44 22.97 22.15
CA ARG A 163 9.11 24.24 22.46
C ARG A 163 8.74 24.81 23.85
N PRO A 164 7.46 24.87 24.27
CA PRO A 164 7.08 25.18 25.63
C PRO A 164 7.79 24.33 26.68
N MET A 165 7.96 23.02 26.43
CA MET A 165 8.63 22.09 27.33
C MET A 165 10.15 22.38 27.42
N ILE A 166 10.82 22.59 26.29
CA ILE A 166 12.23 23.02 26.27
C ILE A 166 12.43 24.28 27.08
N ASN A 167 11.57 25.27 26.92
CA ASN A 167 11.63 26.51 27.70
C ASN A 167 11.42 26.27 29.21
N CYS A 168 10.62 25.29 29.59
CA CYS A 168 10.37 24.92 30.97
C CYS A 168 11.51 24.11 31.57
N ILE A 169 12.11 23.17 30.86
CA ILE A 169 13.19 22.28 31.34
C ILE A 169 14.51 23.03 31.40
N GLY A 170 14.91 23.68 30.32
CA GLY A 170 16.17 24.44 30.22
C GLY A 170 16.64 24.59 28.79
N GLN A 171 17.24 25.71 28.48
CA GLN A 171 17.75 26.01 27.12
C GLN A 171 19.00 25.17 26.81
N ALA A 172 19.00 24.55 25.66
CA ALA A 172 20.11 23.84 25.05
C ALA A 172 19.94 23.87 23.50
N PRO A 173 20.99 23.61 22.72
CA PRO A 173 20.90 23.57 21.28
C PRO A 173 19.82 22.59 20.80
N VAL A 174 19.15 22.93 19.71
CA VAL A 174 18.10 22.10 19.11
C VAL A 174 18.52 21.63 17.71
N ILE A 175 18.45 20.32 17.47
CA ILE A 175 18.59 19.74 16.15
C ILE A 175 17.24 19.12 15.73
N ALA A 176 16.61 19.69 14.70
CA ALA A 176 15.37 19.16 14.12
C ALA A 176 15.68 18.36 12.87
N LEU A 177 15.25 17.10 12.82
CA LEU A 177 15.57 16.19 11.72
C LEU A 177 14.28 15.64 11.11
N THR A 178 14.24 15.60 9.77
CA THR A 178 13.15 14.95 9.05
C THR A 178 13.64 14.40 7.70
N ALA A 179 12.94 13.38 7.19
CA ALA A 179 13.19 12.84 5.86
C ALA A 179 12.46 13.61 4.76
N THR A 180 11.33 14.25 5.10
CA THR A 180 10.41 14.86 4.14
C THR A 180 9.89 16.16 4.70
N ALA A 181 10.11 17.25 3.99
CA ALA A 181 9.51 18.54 4.31
C ALA A 181 9.52 19.44 3.06
N THR A 182 8.34 19.88 2.63
CA THR A 182 8.19 20.96 1.67
C THR A 182 8.61 22.28 2.32
N ASP A 183 8.81 23.34 1.54
CA ASP A 183 9.23 24.64 2.07
C ASP A 183 8.27 25.19 3.13
N LYS A 184 6.97 24.94 2.95
CA LYS A 184 5.95 25.32 3.93
C LYS A 184 6.08 24.54 5.25
N VAL A 185 6.21 23.22 5.16
CA VAL A 185 6.42 22.36 6.33
C VAL A 185 7.71 22.75 7.08
N ARG A 186 8.79 23.01 6.35
CA ARG A 186 10.08 23.45 6.90
C ARG A 186 9.94 24.76 7.69
N THR A 187 9.27 25.75 7.10
CA THR A 187 9.03 27.04 7.74
C THR A 187 8.20 26.89 9.01
N ASP A 188 7.15 26.06 8.96
CA ASP A 188 6.28 25.80 10.11
C ASP A 188 7.03 25.09 11.25
N ILE A 189 7.87 24.10 10.94
CA ILE A 189 8.73 23.43 11.93
C ILE A 189 9.66 24.43 12.63
N LYS A 190 10.39 25.22 11.86
CA LYS A 190 11.35 26.22 12.39
C LYS A 190 10.66 27.25 13.28
N LYS A 191 9.46 27.72 12.86
CA LYS A 191 8.61 28.64 13.64
C LYS A 191 8.16 28.01 14.96
N SER A 192 7.62 26.80 14.89
CA SER A 192 7.05 26.11 16.05
C SER A 192 8.11 25.74 17.08
N LEU A 193 9.32 25.41 16.64
CA LEU A 193 10.45 25.11 17.50
C LEU A 193 11.22 26.38 17.95
N GLY A 194 10.92 27.57 17.41
CA GLY A 194 11.63 28.82 17.71
C GLY A 194 13.08 28.80 17.27
N ILE A 195 13.41 28.14 16.15
CA ILE A 195 14.78 28.01 15.59
C ILE A 195 14.84 28.62 14.18
N LEU A 196 14.25 29.79 13.99
CA LEU A 196 14.21 30.46 12.68
C LEU A 196 15.60 30.68 12.08
N ASP A 197 16.58 30.99 12.92
CA ASP A 197 17.97 31.26 12.54
C ASP A 197 18.85 30.00 12.50
N ALA A 198 18.26 28.81 12.72
CA ALA A 198 18.99 27.54 12.65
C ALA A 198 19.64 27.33 11.28
N LYS A 199 20.87 26.83 11.29
CA LYS A 199 21.56 26.44 10.06
C LYS A 199 20.86 25.30 9.41
N GLU A 200 20.53 25.47 8.12
CA GLU A 200 19.87 24.44 7.33
C GLU A 200 20.89 23.57 6.59
N PHE A 201 20.67 22.27 6.70
CA PHE A 201 21.41 21.25 5.97
C PHE A 201 20.39 20.46 5.14
N LYS A 202 20.53 20.50 3.83
CA LYS A 202 19.62 19.83 2.89
C LYS A 202 20.39 18.83 2.04
N SER A 203 20.23 17.56 2.33
CA SER A 203 20.75 16.49 1.47
C SER A 203 19.80 16.22 0.30
N SER A 204 20.36 15.74 -0.81
CA SER A 204 19.55 15.36 -1.96
C SER A 204 18.55 14.25 -1.61
N PHE A 205 17.32 14.36 -2.15
CA PHE A 205 16.30 13.33 -2.08
C PHE A 205 16.57 12.17 -3.04
N ASN A 206 17.60 12.27 -3.87
CA ASN A 206 17.89 11.26 -4.87
C ASN A 206 18.42 9.97 -4.25
N ARG A 207 17.66 8.89 -4.37
CA ARG A 207 18.04 7.53 -4.03
C ARG A 207 18.39 6.76 -5.31
N ALA A 208 19.63 6.94 -5.79
CA ALA A 208 20.07 6.38 -7.07
C ALA A 208 19.96 4.85 -7.14
N ASN A 209 20.07 4.17 -6.00
CA ASN A 209 19.99 2.71 -5.86
C ASN A 209 18.56 2.14 -5.92
N LEU A 210 17.51 2.98 -5.95
CA LEU A 210 16.13 2.51 -6.00
C LEU A 210 15.61 2.52 -7.45
N TYR A 211 15.06 1.39 -7.87
CA TYR A 211 14.29 1.28 -9.11
C TYR A 211 12.82 1.54 -8.85
N TYR A 212 12.17 2.39 -9.64
CA TYR A 212 10.76 2.73 -9.49
C TYR A 212 9.94 2.21 -10.67
N GLU A 213 8.85 1.53 -10.37
CA GLU A 213 7.90 1.02 -11.36
C GLU A 213 6.45 1.21 -10.89
N VAL A 214 5.58 1.58 -11.82
CA VAL A 214 4.12 1.60 -11.62
C VAL A 214 3.47 0.68 -12.64
N ARG A 215 2.62 -0.23 -12.16
CA ARG A 215 1.83 -1.15 -12.99
C ARG A 215 0.34 -0.92 -12.80
N PRO A 216 -0.48 -1.18 -13.83
CA PRO A 216 -1.92 -1.19 -13.66
C PRO A 216 -2.34 -2.25 -12.65
N LYS A 217 -3.32 -1.93 -11.81
CA LYS A 217 -3.89 -2.86 -10.85
C LYS A 217 -5.08 -3.58 -11.50
N THR A 218 -4.81 -4.75 -12.05
CA THR A 218 -5.81 -5.60 -12.68
C THR A 218 -6.40 -6.63 -11.71
N ASN A 219 -7.37 -7.44 -12.18
CA ASN A 219 -7.91 -8.57 -11.42
C ASN A 219 -6.84 -9.63 -11.09
N ASP A 220 -5.75 -9.70 -11.86
CA ASP A 220 -4.64 -10.63 -11.67
C ASP A 220 -3.52 -10.09 -10.77
N VAL A 221 -3.73 -8.96 -10.09
CA VAL A 221 -2.72 -8.30 -9.24
C VAL A 221 -2.12 -9.23 -8.18
N ASP A 222 -2.92 -10.13 -7.59
CA ASP A 222 -2.43 -11.11 -6.61
C ASP A 222 -1.45 -12.09 -7.25
N LYS A 223 -1.72 -12.55 -8.48
CA LYS A 223 -0.84 -13.44 -9.26
C LYS A 223 0.46 -12.72 -9.64
N GLU A 224 0.34 -11.47 -10.11
CA GLU A 224 1.52 -10.67 -10.46
C GLU A 224 2.41 -10.41 -9.25
N LEU A 225 1.82 -10.09 -8.10
CA LEU A 225 2.56 -9.91 -6.85
C LEU A 225 3.30 -11.19 -6.45
N ILE A 226 2.64 -12.36 -6.48
CA ILE A 226 3.27 -13.62 -6.13
C ILE A 226 4.40 -13.95 -7.09
N LYS A 227 4.20 -13.76 -8.40
CA LYS A 227 5.24 -13.93 -9.42
C LYS A 227 6.44 -13.00 -9.16
N PHE A 228 6.18 -11.74 -8.81
CA PHE A 228 7.21 -10.78 -8.45
C PHE A 228 8.01 -11.21 -7.21
N ILE A 229 7.32 -11.64 -6.13
CA ILE A 229 7.99 -12.07 -4.90
C ILE A 229 8.79 -13.35 -5.13
N LYS A 230 8.27 -14.34 -5.85
CA LYS A 230 9.00 -15.57 -6.20
C LYS A 230 10.26 -15.30 -7.03
N LYS A 231 10.22 -14.31 -7.95
CA LYS A 231 11.42 -13.86 -8.67
C LYS A 231 12.48 -13.25 -7.74
N ASN A 232 12.06 -12.77 -6.57
CA ASN A 232 12.91 -12.20 -5.52
C ASN A 232 13.00 -13.11 -4.28
N GLU A 233 12.88 -14.42 -4.45
CA GLU A 233 12.97 -15.40 -3.37
C GLU A 233 14.25 -15.23 -2.54
N GLY A 234 14.14 -15.37 -1.22
CA GLY A 234 15.25 -15.17 -0.27
C GLY A 234 15.64 -13.71 -0.03
N LYS A 235 14.91 -12.74 -0.58
CA LYS A 235 15.12 -11.32 -0.33
C LYS A 235 14.03 -10.76 0.60
N SER A 236 14.45 -9.92 1.53
CA SER A 236 13.52 -9.23 2.42
C SER A 236 12.68 -8.17 1.70
N GLY A 237 11.37 -8.15 1.92
CA GLY A 237 10.46 -7.21 1.28
C GLY A 237 9.29 -6.78 2.13
N ILE A 238 8.67 -5.66 1.75
CA ILE A 238 7.49 -5.08 2.41
C ILE A 238 6.40 -4.87 1.35
N VAL A 239 5.17 -5.29 1.67
CA VAL A 239 3.98 -5.08 0.83
C VAL A 239 2.98 -4.21 1.59
N TYR A 240 2.69 -3.02 1.09
CA TYR A 240 1.75 -2.08 1.70
C TYR A 240 0.35 -2.22 1.14
N CYS A 241 -0.65 -2.30 2.02
CA CYS A 241 -2.08 -2.32 1.71
C CYS A 241 -2.84 -1.25 2.52
N LEU A 242 -3.95 -0.73 1.99
CA LEU A 242 -4.78 0.27 2.65
C LEU A 242 -5.57 -0.28 3.84
N SER A 243 -6.03 -1.52 3.80
CA SER A 243 -6.92 -2.07 4.82
C SER A 243 -6.30 -3.24 5.59
N ARG A 244 -6.63 -3.35 6.89
CA ARG A 244 -6.24 -4.47 7.76
C ARG A 244 -6.69 -5.81 7.20
N LYS A 245 -7.94 -5.87 6.72
CA LYS A 245 -8.50 -7.08 6.12
C LYS A 245 -7.68 -7.56 4.91
N LYS A 246 -7.29 -6.63 4.00
CA LYS A 246 -6.47 -7.01 2.83
C LYS A 246 -5.07 -7.46 3.25
N VAL A 247 -4.50 -6.89 4.30
CA VAL A 247 -3.21 -7.32 4.87
C VAL A 247 -3.28 -8.79 5.33
N GLU A 248 -4.31 -9.18 6.07
CA GLU A 248 -4.50 -10.54 6.54
C GLU A 248 -4.75 -11.51 5.37
N GLU A 249 -5.67 -11.15 4.45
CA GLU A 249 -5.98 -11.95 3.26
C GLU A 249 -4.74 -12.18 2.40
N LEU A 250 -4.00 -11.13 2.09
CA LEU A 250 -2.84 -11.21 1.21
C LEU A 250 -1.68 -11.97 1.87
N SER A 251 -1.44 -11.75 3.17
CA SER A 251 -0.47 -12.53 3.93
C SER A 251 -0.77 -14.03 3.88
N ALA A 252 -2.03 -14.40 4.08
CA ALA A 252 -2.47 -15.79 4.01
C ALA A 252 -2.32 -16.37 2.58
N ILE A 253 -2.63 -15.59 1.53
CA ILE A 253 -2.39 -15.98 0.12
C ILE A 253 -0.89 -16.24 -0.13
N LEU A 254 -0.02 -15.36 0.35
CA LEU A 254 1.44 -15.52 0.19
C LEU A 254 1.94 -16.78 0.89
N GLN A 255 1.49 -17.04 2.13
CA GLN A 255 1.83 -18.24 2.89
C GLN A 255 1.38 -19.53 2.17
N ALA A 256 0.16 -19.52 1.61
CA ALA A 256 -0.35 -20.66 0.82
C ALA A 256 0.49 -20.94 -0.44
N ASN A 257 1.23 -19.94 -0.93
CA ASN A 257 2.15 -20.06 -2.04
C ASN A 257 3.61 -20.33 -1.63
N ASN A 258 3.83 -20.79 -0.39
CA ASN A 258 5.13 -21.11 0.21
C ASN A 258 6.07 -19.90 0.38
N ILE A 259 5.52 -18.68 0.46
CA ILE A 259 6.27 -17.47 0.77
C ILE A 259 6.22 -17.26 2.29
N LYS A 260 7.37 -17.06 2.93
CA LYS A 260 7.46 -16.77 4.36
C LYS A 260 7.01 -15.33 4.61
N ALA A 261 5.70 -15.12 4.68
CA ALA A 261 5.08 -13.83 4.89
C ALA A 261 4.33 -13.75 6.21
N ALA A 262 4.22 -12.55 6.80
CA ALA A 262 3.40 -12.30 7.98
C ALA A 262 2.66 -10.96 7.90
N PRO A 263 1.45 -10.86 8.51
CA PRO A 263 0.69 -9.63 8.53
C PRO A 263 1.20 -8.67 9.62
N TYR A 264 1.10 -7.35 9.37
CA TYR A 264 1.40 -6.32 10.35
C TYR A 264 0.46 -5.12 10.22
N HIS A 265 -0.34 -4.87 11.26
CA HIS A 265 -1.21 -3.68 11.33
C HIS A 265 -1.56 -3.33 12.77
N ALA A 266 -2.06 -2.11 13.01
CA ALA A 266 -2.38 -1.61 14.34
C ALA A 266 -3.52 -2.36 15.07
N GLY A 267 -4.29 -3.19 14.36
CA GLY A 267 -5.33 -4.04 14.95
C GLY A 267 -4.83 -5.35 15.54
N LEU A 268 -3.56 -5.70 15.32
CA LEU A 268 -2.94 -6.85 15.98
C LEU A 268 -2.60 -6.52 17.44
N ASP A 269 -2.71 -7.51 18.31
CA ASP A 269 -2.25 -7.41 19.69
C ASP A 269 -0.74 -7.10 19.76
N ASN A 270 -0.31 -6.49 20.85
CA ASN A 270 1.06 -6.04 21.01
C ASN A 270 2.09 -7.19 20.90
N ILE A 271 1.77 -8.38 21.45
CA ILE A 271 2.69 -9.53 21.46
C ILE A 271 2.89 -10.07 20.03
N PRO A 272 1.85 -10.49 19.27
CA PRO A 272 2.02 -10.92 17.88
C PRO A 272 2.68 -9.87 16.99
N ARG A 273 2.35 -8.60 17.20
CA ARG A 273 2.92 -7.48 16.43
C ARG A 273 4.42 -7.34 16.67
N SER A 274 4.86 -7.39 17.92
CA SER A 274 6.29 -7.36 18.27
C SER A 274 7.00 -8.60 17.73
N GLN A 275 6.40 -9.78 17.85
CA GLN A 275 6.96 -11.02 17.36
C GLN A 275 7.17 -11.00 15.82
N THR A 276 6.18 -10.51 15.05
CA THR A 276 6.30 -10.37 13.59
C THR A 276 7.46 -9.43 13.22
N GLN A 277 7.64 -8.35 13.96
CA GLN A 277 8.73 -7.42 13.73
C GLN A 277 10.10 -8.08 14.03
N ASP A 278 10.21 -8.78 15.16
CA ASP A 278 11.43 -9.49 15.55
C ASP A 278 11.75 -10.62 14.53
N ASP A 279 10.74 -11.35 14.06
CA ASP A 279 10.91 -12.42 13.08
C ASP A 279 11.39 -11.88 11.71
N PHE A 280 10.95 -10.68 11.32
CA PHE A 280 11.45 -10.00 10.12
C PHE A 280 12.89 -9.51 10.27
N LEU A 281 13.22 -8.93 11.42
CA LEU A 281 14.58 -8.48 11.72
C LEU A 281 15.57 -9.66 11.79
N MET A 282 15.12 -10.79 12.33
CA MET A 282 15.91 -12.04 12.47
C MET A 282 15.83 -12.96 11.23
N GLU A 283 15.30 -12.49 10.11
CA GLU A 283 15.19 -13.22 8.82
C GLU A 283 14.42 -14.55 8.91
N ARG A 284 13.50 -14.69 9.88
CA ARG A 284 12.61 -15.84 10.00
C ARG A 284 11.44 -15.76 9.01
N ILE A 285 11.07 -14.54 8.65
CA ILE A 285 10.13 -14.22 7.57
C ILE A 285 10.80 -13.30 6.56
N ASP A 286 10.47 -13.51 5.29
CA ASP A 286 11.07 -12.78 4.18
C ASP A 286 10.23 -11.56 3.80
N VAL A 287 8.90 -11.64 3.96
CA VAL A 287 7.96 -10.61 3.51
C VAL A 287 7.02 -10.17 4.63
N ILE A 288 6.91 -8.89 4.86
CA ILE A 288 5.83 -8.32 5.68
C ILE A 288 4.74 -7.73 4.78
N VAL A 289 3.50 -8.14 5.01
CA VAL A 289 2.32 -7.50 4.43
C VAL A 289 1.74 -6.56 5.49
N ALA A 290 1.65 -5.27 5.20
CA ALA A 290 1.35 -4.28 6.22
C ALA A 290 0.44 -3.14 5.77
N THR A 291 -0.20 -2.48 6.74
CA THR A 291 -0.68 -1.12 6.57
C THR A 291 0.46 -0.13 6.86
N ILE A 292 0.19 1.18 6.70
CA ILE A 292 1.13 2.26 7.08
C ILE A 292 1.62 2.15 8.54
N ALA A 293 0.98 1.33 9.38
CA ALA A 293 1.42 1.07 10.75
C ALA A 293 2.79 0.37 10.82
N PHE A 294 3.19 -0.39 9.78
CA PHE A 294 4.55 -0.88 9.58
C PHE A 294 5.37 0.19 8.88
N GLY A 295 5.57 1.27 9.56
CA GLY A 295 6.15 2.44 8.95
C GLY A 295 7.32 2.96 9.75
N MET A 296 7.10 4.04 10.47
CA MET A 296 8.11 4.69 11.29
C MET A 296 8.64 3.70 12.34
N GLY A 297 9.95 3.53 12.43
CA GLY A 297 10.59 2.72 13.47
C GLY A 297 11.19 1.39 13.04
N ILE A 298 11.13 1.01 11.77
CA ILE A 298 11.78 -0.20 11.27
C ILE A 298 13.05 0.18 10.55
N ASP A 299 14.16 -0.31 11.09
CA ASP A 299 15.50 -0.02 10.59
C ASP A 299 16.23 -1.32 10.16
N LYS A 300 15.56 -2.10 9.27
CA LYS A 300 16.20 -3.20 8.56
C LYS A 300 16.89 -2.64 7.32
N PRO A 301 18.25 -2.70 7.24
CA PRO A 301 18.99 -2.03 6.17
C PRO A 301 18.87 -2.72 4.81
N ASP A 302 18.65 -4.01 4.78
CA ASP A 302 18.73 -4.91 3.64
C ASP A 302 17.37 -5.31 3.05
N VAL A 303 16.35 -4.45 3.20
CA VAL A 303 15.08 -4.60 2.46
C VAL A 303 15.34 -4.40 0.97
N ARG A 304 15.01 -5.40 0.15
CA ARG A 304 15.30 -5.39 -1.30
C ARG A 304 14.15 -4.94 -2.16
N PHE A 305 12.92 -5.07 -1.68
CA PHE A 305 11.77 -4.54 -2.39
C PHE A 305 10.70 -3.96 -1.47
N VAL A 306 10.03 -2.95 -1.98
CA VAL A 306 8.82 -2.38 -1.39
C VAL A 306 7.74 -2.37 -2.45
N VAL A 307 6.61 -3.02 -2.17
CA VAL A 307 5.47 -3.09 -3.07
C VAL A 307 4.30 -2.33 -2.46
N HIS A 308 3.72 -1.42 -3.22
CA HIS A 308 2.44 -0.81 -2.89
C HIS A 308 1.35 -1.58 -3.63
N TYR A 309 0.66 -2.46 -2.92
CA TYR A 309 -0.52 -3.15 -3.44
C TYR A 309 -1.67 -2.17 -3.70
N ASP A 310 -1.78 -1.17 -2.84
CA ASP A 310 -2.64 0.00 -2.99
C ASP A 310 -1.76 1.25 -2.97
N ILE A 311 -2.06 2.21 -3.86
CA ILE A 311 -1.30 3.47 -3.92
C ILE A 311 -1.47 4.27 -2.61
N PRO A 312 -0.41 4.89 -2.05
CA PRO A 312 -0.54 5.68 -0.83
C PRO A 312 -1.24 7.01 -1.07
N LYS A 313 -1.70 7.65 0.01
CA LYS A 313 -2.46 8.90 -0.03
C LYS A 313 -1.64 10.15 -0.41
N SER A 314 -0.31 10.06 -0.41
CA SER A 314 0.58 11.18 -0.75
C SER A 314 1.92 10.69 -1.26
N LEU A 315 2.63 11.52 -2.02
CA LEU A 315 3.98 11.24 -2.50
C LEU A 315 5.02 11.28 -1.38
N GLU A 316 4.80 12.04 -0.32
CA GLU A 316 5.66 11.99 0.87
C GLU A 316 5.60 10.61 1.52
N GLY A 317 4.39 10.08 1.73
CA GLY A 317 4.20 8.72 2.24
C GLY A 317 4.86 7.69 1.34
N TYR A 318 4.61 7.77 0.03
CA TYR A 318 5.24 6.90 -0.98
C TYR A 318 6.77 6.94 -0.90
N TYR A 319 7.36 8.13 -0.84
CA TYR A 319 8.80 8.33 -0.74
C TYR A 319 9.36 7.75 0.58
N GLN A 320 8.67 7.97 1.68
CA GLN A 320 9.07 7.46 3.00
C GLN A 320 9.00 5.93 3.07
N GLU A 321 7.95 5.34 2.48
CA GLU A 321 7.74 3.89 2.45
C GLU A 321 8.71 3.21 1.48
N THR A 322 8.89 3.72 0.26
CA THR A 322 9.89 3.22 -0.70
C THR A 322 11.32 3.41 -0.19
N GLY A 323 11.57 4.48 0.57
CA GLY A 323 12.85 4.78 1.20
C GLY A 323 13.34 3.73 2.22
N ARG A 324 12.50 2.73 2.56
CA ARG A 324 12.91 1.59 3.38
C ARG A 324 13.76 0.60 2.61
N ALA A 325 13.60 0.52 1.29
CA ALA A 325 14.43 -0.33 0.46
C ALA A 325 15.88 0.20 0.38
N GLY A 326 16.84 -0.72 0.37
CA GLY A 326 18.25 -0.44 0.09
C GLY A 326 18.88 0.63 0.99
N ARG A 327 18.62 0.63 2.29
CA ARG A 327 19.24 1.58 3.25
C ARG A 327 20.75 1.38 3.41
N ASP A 328 21.23 0.17 3.19
CA ASP A 328 22.62 -0.19 3.17
C ASP A 328 23.37 0.28 1.91
N GLY A 329 22.66 0.87 0.95
CA GLY A 329 23.20 1.29 -0.36
C GLY A 329 23.08 0.23 -1.44
N GLY A 330 22.64 -0.98 -1.10
CA GLY A 330 22.31 -2.03 -2.07
C GLY A 330 21.08 -1.66 -2.92
N GLU A 331 20.89 -2.37 -4.03
CA GLU A 331 19.76 -2.17 -4.93
C GLU A 331 18.42 -2.42 -4.23
N GLY A 332 17.42 -1.58 -4.52
CA GLY A 332 16.06 -1.69 -4.03
C GLY A 332 15.05 -1.54 -5.15
N TYR A 333 14.00 -2.36 -5.12
CA TYR A 333 12.92 -2.33 -6.10
C TYR A 333 11.65 -1.76 -5.47
N CYS A 334 11.10 -0.71 -6.07
CA CYS A 334 9.88 -0.04 -5.61
C CYS A 334 8.79 -0.22 -6.67
N LEU A 335 7.85 -1.14 -6.42
CA LEU A 335 6.73 -1.44 -7.29
C LEU A 335 5.44 -0.85 -6.72
N ALA A 336 4.67 -0.14 -7.52
CA ALA A 336 3.33 0.29 -7.14
C ALA A 336 2.30 -0.26 -8.13
N PHE A 337 1.21 -0.82 -7.63
CA PHE A 337 0.02 -1.12 -8.41
C PHE A 337 -0.93 0.07 -8.32
N TYR A 338 -1.41 0.55 -9.46
CA TYR A 338 -2.27 1.71 -9.56
C TYR A 338 -3.59 1.41 -10.24
N SER A 339 -4.67 1.93 -9.64
CA SER A 339 -6.00 2.00 -10.22
C SER A 339 -6.67 3.29 -9.75
N TYR A 340 -7.39 3.97 -10.64
CA TYR A 340 -8.17 5.15 -10.27
C TYR A 340 -9.22 4.86 -9.18
N LYS A 341 -9.74 3.62 -9.14
CA LYS A 341 -10.63 3.18 -8.05
C LYS A 341 -9.99 3.26 -6.65
N ASP A 342 -8.67 3.13 -6.55
CA ASP A 342 -7.98 3.29 -5.26
C ASP A 342 -7.98 4.76 -4.83
N ILE A 343 -7.85 5.70 -5.77
CA ILE A 343 -8.00 7.15 -5.51
C ILE A 343 -9.39 7.44 -4.97
N GLN A 344 -10.45 6.94 -5.63
CA GLN A 344 -11.83 7.12 -5.19
C GLN A 344 -12.08 6.55 -3.79
N LYS A 345 -11.50 5.40 -3.44
CA LYS A 345 -11.58 4.85 -2.07
C LYS A 345 -10.89 5.75 -1.06
N LEU A 346 -9.73 6.30 -1.40
CA LEU A 346 -8.98 7.21 -0.53
C LEU A 346 -9.73 8.52 -0.33
N GLU A 347 -10.42 9.04 -1.35
CA GLU A 347 -11.30 10.20 -1.24
C GLU A 347 -12.45 9.96 -0.25
N LYS A 348 -13.11 8.79 -0.32
CA LYS A 348 -14.16 8.42 0.64
C LYS A 348 -13.67 8.37 2.10
N PHE A 349 -12.43 8.01 2.35
CA PHE A 349 -11.86 8.05 3.71
C PHE A 349 -11.66 9.47 4.26
N MET A 350 -11.77 10.49 3.42
CA MET A 350 -11.71 11.89 3.84
C MET A 350 -13.10 12.48 4.13
N GLU A 351 -14.17 11.81 3.71
CA GLU A 351 -15.54 12.23 4.02
C GLU A 351 -15.74 12.32 5.56
N GLY A 352 -16.35 13.40 6.01
CA GLY A 352 -16.59 13.66 7.44
C GLY A 352 -15.43 14.37 8.18
N LYS A 353 -14.28 14.61 7.53
CA LYS A 353 -13.23 15.45 8.08
C LYS A 353 -13.53 16.95 7.88
N PRO A 354 -12.85 17.85 8.62
CA PRO A 354 -12.91 19.29 8.36
C PRO A 354 -12.61 19.61 6.88
N VAL A 355 -13.32 20.58 6.29
CA VAL A 355 -13.21 20.94 4.87
C VAL A 355 -11.76 21.23 4.46
N ALA A 356 -11.02 21.96 5.29
CA ALA A 356 -9.61 22.27 5.01
C ALA A 356 -8.74 21.02 4.92
N GLU A 357 -8.98 19.98 5.75
CA GLU A 357 -8.26 18.70 5.67
C GLU A 357 -8.66 17.91 4.41
N GLN A 358 -9.93 17.97 4.02
CA GLN A 358 -10.39 17.33 2.78
C GLN A 358 -9.72 17.94 1.56
N ASP A 359 -9.62 19.28 1.50
CA ASP A 359 -9.01 19.98 0.37
C ASP A 359 -7.52 19.68 0.24
N ILE A 360 -6.79 19.65 1.36
CA ILE A 360 -5.38 19.24 1.40
C ILE A 360 -5.26 17.79 0.94
N GLY A 361 -6.09 16.89 1.50
CA GLY A 361 -6.06 15.48 1.16
C GLY A 361 -6.32 15.21 -0.32
N ARG A 362 -7.33 15.87 -0.93
CA ARG A 362 -7.60 15.78 -2.38
C ARG A 362 -6.42 16.28 -3.21
N GLN A 363 -5.75 17.35 -2.77
CA GLN A 363 -4.57 17.87 -3.47
C GLN A 363 -3.43 16.83 -3.46
N LEU A 364 -3.16 16.20 -2.31
CA LEU A 364 -2.12 15.16 -2.19
C LEU A 364 -2.45 13.93 -3.04
N LEU A 365 -3.72 13.51 -3.10
CA LEU A 365 -4.17 12.41 -3.96
C LEU A 365 -3.99 12.73 -5.44
N LYS A 366 -4.30 13.95 -5.89
CA LYS A 366 -4.07 14.40 -7.27
C LYS A 366 -2.60 14.33 -7.66
N GLU A 367 -1.68 14.75 -6.78
CA GLU A 367 -0.24 14.64 -7.03
C GLU A 367 0.20 13.17 -7.15
N THR A 368 -0.38 12.31 -6.32
CA THR A 368 -0.07 10.86 -6.34
C THR A 368 -0.60 10.20 -7.61
N ALA A 369 -1.83 10.53 -8.04
CA ALA A 369 -2.40 10.06 -9.30
C ALA A 369 -1.56 10.55 -10.49
N ALA A 370 -1.22 11.85 -10.51
CA ALA A 370 -0.38 12.44 -11.55
C ALA A 370 0.99 11.76 -11.65
N TYR A 371 1.59 11.37 -10.53
CA TYR A 371 2.83 10.57 -10.53
C TYR A 371 2.63 9.18 -11.12
N ALA A 372 1.54 8.50 -10.74
CA ALA A 372 1.27 7.13 -11.19
C ALA A 372 0.99 7.07 -12.70
N GLU A 373 0.19 8.00 -13.21
CA GLU A 373 -0.25 8.06 -14.62
C GLU A 373 0.83 8.60 -15.57
N SER A 374 1.78 9.38 -15.04
CA SER A 374 2.79 10.04 -15.87
C SER A 374 3.72 9.06 -16.56
N SER A 375 4.04 9.37 -17.81
CA SER A 375 5.12 8.74 -18.59
C SER A 375 6.48 9.48 -18.46
N VAL A 376 6.56 10.53 -17.65
CA VAL A 376 7.83 11.22 -17.34
C VAL A 376 8.66 10.35 -16.37
N CYS A 377 9.99 10.51 -16.41
CA CYS A 377 10.90 9.82 -15.49
C CYS A 377 10.40 9.91 -14.03
N ARG A 378 10.14 8.74 -13.40
CA ARG A 378 9.61 8.64 -12.02
C ARG A 378 10.47 9.40 -11.01
N ARG A 379 11.77 9.26 -11.13
CA ARG A 379 12.75 9.94 -10.26
C ARG A 379 12.68 11.45 -10.41
N LYS A 380 12.61 11.93 -11.65
CA LYS A 380 12.51 13.38 -11.95
C LYS A 380 11.26 13.98 -11.31
N MET A 381 10.13 13.27 -11.38
CA MET A 381 8.89 13.72 -10.76
C MET A 381 8.98 13.76 -9.23
N LEU A 382 9.53 12.72 -8.59
CA LEU A 382 9.70 12.68 -7.13
C LEU A 382 10.62 13.81 -6.65
N LEU A 383 11.76 14.03 -7.32
CA LEU A 383 12.70 15.09 -6.94
C LEU A 383 12.08 16.47 -7.13
N HIS A 384 11.38 16.69 -8.25
CA HIS A 384 10.66 17.95 -8.49
C HIS A 384 9.58 18.22 -7.42
N TYR A 385 8.84 17.19 -7.00
CA TYR A 385 7.86 17.30 -5.91
C TYR A 385 8.48 17.84 -4.61
N PHE A 386 9.72 17.42 -4.27
CA PHE A 386 10.47 17.90 -3.12
C PHE A 386 11.27 19.18 -3.37
N GLY A 387 11.03 19.86 -4.50
CA GLY A 387 11.72 21.10 -4.88
C GLY A 387 13.19 20.92 -5.23
N GLU A 388 13.58 19.74 -5.73
CA GLU A 388 14.93 19.43 -6.21
C GLU A 388 14.95 19.31 -7.72
N GLU A 389 15.86 20.04 -8.38
CA GLU A 389 16.05 19.95 -9.81
C GLU A 389 16.88 18.71 -10.19
N TYR A 390 16.39 17.94 -11.14
CA TYR A 390 17.11 16.80 -11.70
C TYR A 390 17.57 17.12 -13.13
N HIS A 391 18.84 17.42 -13.29
CA HIS A 391 19.40 17.92 -14.54
C HIS A 391 19.55 16.86 -15.65
N LYS A 392 19.48 15.57 -15.31
CA LYS A 392 19.55 14.51 -16.32
C LYS A 392 18.20 14.37 -17.03
N GLU A 393 18.23 14.09 -18.32
CA GLU A 393 17.02 13.88 -19.12
C GLU A 393 16.24 12.66 -18.61
N ASN A 394 16.93 11.56 -18.34
CA ASN A 394 16.38 10.35 -17.74
C ASN A 394 17.29 9.80 -16.63
N CYS A 395 16.76 8.93 -15.78
CA CYS A 395 17.54 8.35 -14.69
C CYS A 395 18.14 6.98 -15.06
N GLY A 396 17.72 6.35 -16.16
CA GLY A 396 18.10 4.99 -16.55
C GLY A 396 17.68 3.88 -15.56
N ASN A 397 16.95 4.24 -14.50
CA ASN A 397 16.60 3.33 -13.39
C ASN A 397 15.15 3.52 -12.92
N CYS A 398 14.20 3.54 -13.89
CA CYS A 398 12.75 3.47 -13.65
C CYS A 398 12.05 2.90 -14.89
N ASP A 399 10.79 2.49 -14.74
CA ASP A 399 9.95 1.93 -15.80
C ASP A 399 9.87 2.85 -17.03
N ASN A 400 9.53 4.13 -16.81
CA ASN A 400 9.38 5.11 -17.89
C ASN A 400 10.67 5.40 -18.67
N CYS A 401 11.84 5.32 -18.01
CA CYS A 401 13.12 5.46 -18.69
C CYS A 401 13.52 4.21 -19.49
N ASN A 402 13.14 3.01 -18.98
CA ASN A 402 13.46 1.74 -19.61
C ASN A 402 12.48 1.39 -20.76
N ARG A 403 11.29 1.98 -20.74
CA ARG A 403 10.27 1.87 -21.79
C ARG A 403 9.79 3.27 -22.18
N PRO A 404 10.64 4.07 -22.85
CA PRO A 404 10.28 5.43 -23.19
C PRO A 404 9.08 5.43 -24.15
N ALA A 405 8.04 6.19 -23.79
CA ALA A 405 6.93 6.46 -24.69
C ALA A 405 7.32 7.50 -25.74
N GLU A 406 6.60 7.53 -26.87
CA GLU A 406 6.83 8.51 -27.92
C GLU A 406 6.63 9.94 -27.41
N LYS A 407 7.57 10.82 -27.77
CA LYS A 407 7.45 12.25 -27.48
C LYS A 407 6.65 12.92 -28.63
N ILE A 408 5.71 13.74 -28.24
CA ILE A 408 4.91 14.53 -29.18
C ILE A 408 5.23 16.02 -29.04
N GLU A 409 5.15 16.76 -30.14
CA GLU A 409 5.32 18.19 -30.13
C GLU A 409 4.10 18.89 -29.53
N ALA A 410 4.30 19.76 -28.55
CA ALA A 410 3.25 20.47 -27.83
C ALA A 410 3.57 21.97 -27.63
N GLN A 411 4.39 22.55 -28.49
CA GLN A 411 4.75 23.96 -28.42
C GLN A 411 3.52 24.86 -28.37
N LYS A 412 2.56 24.65 -29.30
CA LYS A 412 1.32 25.44 -29.38
C LYS A 412 0.47 25.29 -28.11
N ALA A 413 0.34 24.07 -27.59
CA ALA A 413 -0.41 23.81 -26.37
C ALA A 413 0.23 24.48 -25.13
N LEU A 414 1.57 24.50 -25.04
CA LEU A 414 2.26 25.24 -23.98
C LEU A 414 2.02 26.75 -24.11
N GLU A 415 2.08 27.31 -25.31
CA GLU A 415 1.81 28.72 -25.53
C GLU A 415 0.40 29.11 -25.07
N ILE A 416 -0.62 28.33 -25.45
CA ILE A 416 -2.00 28.53 -25.00
C ILE A 416 -2.09 28.51 -23.47
N VAL A 417 -1.51 27.51 -22.80
CA VAL A 417 -1.51 27.41 -21.33
C VAL A 417 -0.86 28.63 -20.67
N LEU A 418 0.31 29.07 -21.18
CA LEU A 418 1.03 30.22 -20.61
C LEU A 418 0.24 31.52 -20.79
N ARG A 419 -0.36 31.74 -21.95
CA ARG A 419 -1.21 32.92 -22.24
C ARG A 419 -2.46 32.89 -21.35
N THR A 420 -3.08 31.75 -21.16
CA THR A 420 -4.25 31.59 -20.29
C THR A 420 -3.89 31.91 -18.82
N ILE A 421 -2.76 31.41 -18.31
CA ILE A 421 -2.32 31.72 -16.94
C ILE A 421 -2.14 33.25 -16.75
N ILE A 422 -1.56 33.93 -17.72
CA ILE A 422 -1.42 35.41 -17.70
C ILE A 422 -2.79 36.09 -17.73
N ALA A 423 -3.68 35.69 -18.64
CA ALA A 423 -5.02 36.25 -18.76
C ALA A 423 -5.83 36.10 -17.47
N LEU A 424 -5.62 34.97 -16.75
CA LEU A 424 -6.20 34.68 -15.44
C LEU A 424 -5.47 35.37 -14.28
N LYS A 425 -4.53 36.28 -14.54
CA LYS A 425 -3.76 37.05 -13.54
C LYS A 425 -3.02 36.17 -12.52
N GLU A 426 -2.63 34.98 -12.94
CA GLU A 426 -1.87 34.02 -12.09
C GLU A 426 -2.57 33.67 -10.77
N ASN A 427 -3.91 33.53 -10.75
CA ASN A 427 -4.71 33.36 -9.55
C ASN A 427 -5.51 32.04 -9.50
N PHE A 428 -5.33 31.15 -10.46
CA PHE A 428 -6.14 29.95 -10.59
C PHE A 428 -5.33 28.66 -10.61
N ARG A 429 -5.98 27.56 -10.22
CA ARG A 429 -5.42 26.22 -10.20
C ARG A 429 -5.39 25.59 -11.58
N GLN A 430 -4.68 24.46 -11.71
CA GLN A 430 -4.53 23.72 -12.96
C GLN A 430 -5.86 23.38 -13.61
N GLU A 431 -6.82 22.85 -12.86
CA GLU A 431 -8.12 22.43 -13.38
C GLU A 431 -8.88 23.60 -14.01
N TYR A 432 -8.89 24.72 -13.32
CA TYR A 432 -9.54 25.93 -13.81
C TYR A 432 -8.89 26.45 -15.10
N VAL A 433 -7.55 26.40 -15.17
CA VAL A 433 -6.82 26.77 -16.39
C VAL A 433 -7.22 25.84 -17.54
N ILE A 434 -7.36 24.53 -17.28
CA ILE A 434 -7.81 23.54 -18.26
C ILE A 434 -9.24 23.83 -18.70
N ASP A 435 -10.18 24.13 -17.77
CA ASP A 435 -11.55 24.47 -18.11
C ASP A 435 -11.61 25.66 -19.07
N VAL A 436 -10.84 26.73 -18.80
CA VAL A 436 -10.78 27.90 -19.68
C VAL A 436 -10.18 27.56 -21.04
N VAL A 437 -9.07 26.81 -21.09
CA VAL A 437 -8.41 26.41 -22.33
C VAL A 437 -9.32 25.54 -23.19
N THR A 438 -10.08 24.64 -22.59
CA THR A 438 -10.98 23.70 -23.30
C THR A 438 -12.37 24.27 -23.59
N GLY A 439 -12.66 25.53 -23.19
CA GLY A 439 -13.96 26.13 -23.39
C GLY A 439 -15.07 25.55 -22.48
N ASN A 440 -14.70 24.93 -21.36
CA ASN A 440 -15.64 24.38 -20.40
C ASN A 440 -16.19 25.49 -19.50
N ALA A 441 -17.40 25.99 -19.81
CA ALA A 441 -18.08 27.06 -19.08
C ALA A 441 -18.67 26.57 -17.76
N THR A 442 -17.83 26.22 -16.78
CA THR A 442 -18.27 25.90 -15.44
C THR A 442 -18.90 27.12 -14.73
N ASP A 443 -19.71 26.90 -13.70
CA ASP A 443 -20.31 28.00 -12.92
C ASP A 443 -19.24 28.99 -12.40
N ASP A 444 -18.07 28.48 -12.00
CA ASP A 444 -16.94 29.30 -11.57
C ASP A 444 -16.36 30.15 -12.72
N VAL A 445 -16.19 29.58 -13.91
CA VAL A 445 -15.69 30.31 -15.10
C VAL A 445 -16.65 31.42 -15.49
N VAL A 446 -17.94 31.13 -15.51
CA VAL A 446 -18.99 32.10 -15.85
C VAL A 446 -19.10 33.21 -14.79
N SER A 447 -19.04 32.87 -13.51
CA SER A 447 -19.14 33.84 -12.41
C SER A 447 -17.99 34.86 -12.43
N HIS A 448 -16.79 34.45 -12.87
CA HIS A 448 -15.64 35.31 -13.04
C HIS A 448 -15.59 36.00 -14.41
N ARG A 449 -16.56 35.73 -15.31
CA ARG A 449 -16.62 36.19 -16.70
C ARG A 449 -15.38 35.79 -17.53
N HIS A 450 -14.75 34.68 -17.20
CA HIS A 450 -13.60 34.19 -17.94
C HIS A 450 -13.98 33.42 -19.21
N ASP A 451 -15.26 33.10 -19.37
CA ASP A 451 -15.89 32.65 -20.63
C ASP A 451 -15.84 33.70 -21.74
N GLN A 452 -15.57 34.99 -21.39
CA GLN A 452 -15.45 36.11 -22.34
C GLN A 452 -14.00 36.47 -22.69
N LEU A 453 -13.03 35.76 -22.14
CA LEU A 453 -11.62 35.98 -22.45
C LEU A 453 -11.29 35.45 -23.84
N GLU A 454 -10.36 36.09 -24.52
CA GLU A 454 -9.88 35.70 -25.87
C GLU A 454 -9.28 34.28 -25.86
N VAL A 455 -8.71 33.86 -24.74
CA VAL A 455 -8.11 32.55 -24.53
C VAL A 455 -9.11 31.43 -24.20
N PHE A 456 -10.40 31.76 -24.00
CA PHE A 456 -11.44 30.78 -23.68
C PHE A 456 -11.73 29.90 -24.90
N GLY A 457 -11.57 28.57 -24.73
CA GLY A 457 -11.77 27.60 -25.81
C GLY A 457 -10.69 27.57 -26.88
N GLU A 458 -9.57 28.31 -26.72
CA GLU A 458 -8.49 28.36 -27.73
C GLU A 458 -7.85 26.96 -27.95
N GLY A 459 -7.99 26.06 -26.97
CA GLY A 459 -7.49 24.68 -27.02
C GLY A 459 -8.57 23.61 -27.31
N GLU A 460 -9.78 24.00 -27.70
CA GLU A 460 -10.89 23.05 -27.94
C GLU A 460 -10.60 22.04 -29.05
N GLU A 461 -9.81 22.45 -30.09
CA GLU A 461 -9.43 21.57 -31.19
C GLU A 461 -8.33 20.56 -30.84
N GLU A 462 -7.62 20.76 -29.71
CA GLU A 462 -6.56 19.86 -29.26
C GLU A 462 -7.15 18.61 -28.56
N ARG A 463 -6.34 17.54 -28.45
CA ARG A 463 -6.77 16.32 -27.78
C ARG A 463 -7.06 16.59 -26.29
N PRO A 464 -8.22 16.21 -25.74
CA PRO A 464 -8.58 16.54 -24.35
C PRO A 464 -7.56 16.09 -23.29
N LYS A 465 -6.88 14.96 -23.53
CA LYS A 465 -5.90 14.37 -22.61
C LYS A 465 -4.52 15.04 -22.64
N ILE A 466 -4.26 16.01 -23.54
CA ILE A 466 -2.94 16.63 -23.68
C ILE A 466 -2.61 17.64 -22.56
N TRP A 467 -3.61 18.28 -21.96
CA TRP A 467 -3.43 19.44 -21.09
C TRP A 467 -2.70 19.12 -19.78
N ASN A 468 -3.02 17.98 -19.15
CA ASN A 468 -2.31 17.52 -17.94
C ASN A 468 -0.82 17.24 -18.20
N PRO A 469 -0.44 16.47 -19.25
CA PRO A 469 0.95 16.31 -19.66
C PRO A 469 1.68 17.63 -19.96
N VAL A 470 1.04 18.58 -20.68
CA VAL A 470 1.62 19.89 -21.01
C VAL A 470 1.92 20.68 -19.72
N ILE A 471 0.96 20.84 -18.84
CA ILE A 471 1.13 21.60 -17.59
C ILE A 471 2.18 20.94 -16.71
N ARG A 472 2.16 19.61 -16.60
CA ARG A 472 3.15 18.85 -15.83
C ARG A 472 4.56 19.03 -16.37
N GLN A 473 4.74 18.89 -17.68
CA GLN A 473 6.04 19.10 -18.31
C GLN A 473 6.49 20.56 -18.20
N ALA A 474 5.58 21.52 -18.26
CA ALA A 474 5.87 22.94 -18.08
C ALA A 474 6.35 23.24 -16.65
N LEU A 475 5.76 22.61 -15.64
CA LEU A 475 6.20 22.68 -14.24
C LEU A 475 7.62 22.11 -14.09
N ILE A 476 7.85 20.89 -14.58
CA ILE A 476 9.13 20.19 -14.50
C ILE A 476 10.24 20.95 -15.24
N SER A 477 9.90 21.57 -16.39
CA SER A 477 10.85 22.35 -17.21
C SER A 477 11.02 23.78 -16.73
N GLY A 478 10.27 24.20 -15.68
CA GLY A 478 10.41 25.50 -15.06
C GLY A 478 9.81 26.66 -15.86
N TYR A 479 8.88 26.44 -16.80
CA TYR A 479 8.13 27.52 -17.48
C TYR A 479 7.04 28.10 -16.59
N ILE A 480 6.45 27.29 -15.75
CA ILE A 480 5.48 27.68 -14.72
C ILE A 480 5.92 27.12 -13.36
N LYS A 481 5.39 27.70 -12.30
CA LYS A 481 5.55 27.20 -10.93
C LYS A 481 4.20 27.09 -10.25
N LYS A 482 4.07 26.14 -9.35
CA LYS A 482 2.89 25.91 -8.54
C LYS A 482 3.08 26.57 -7.19
N ASN A 483 2.20 27.50 -6.82
CA ASN A 483 2.24 28.11 -5.49
C ASN A 483 1.45 27.24 -4.51
N ILE A 484 2.16 26.35 -3.80
CA ILE A 484 1.57 25.41 -2.83
C ILE A 484 0.95 26.16 -1.64
N GLU A 485 1.50 27.31 -1.25
CA GLU A 485 0.98 28.14 -0.16
C GLU A 485 -0.41 28.71 -0.43
N ASN A 486 -0.73 28.93 -1.71
CA ASN A 486 -2.01 29.42 -2.17
C ASN A 486 -2.78 28.30 -2.93
N TYR A 487 -2.93 27.15 -2.31
CA TYR A 487 -3.75 26.04 -2.81
C TYR A 487 -3.42 25.54 -4.23
N GLY A 488 -2.18 25.65 -4.66
CA GLY A 488 -1.73 25.11 -5.95
C GLY A 488 -2.00 26.02 -7.16
N ILE A 489 -2.12 27.32 -6.95
CA ILE A 489 -2.24 28.30 -8.04
C ILE A 489 -1.00 28.25 -8.94
N LEU A 490 -1.23 28.29 -10.26
CA LEU A 490 -0.19 28.32 -11.27
C LEU A 490 0.31 29.76 -11.50
N LYS A 491 1.62 29.91 -11.54
CA LYS A 491 2.30 31.18 -11.84
C LYS A 491 3.31 30.98 -12.94
N ILE A 492 3.44 31.97 -13.82
CA ILE A 492 4.45 31.96 -14.88
C ILE A 492 5.82 32.36 -14.33
N THR A 493 6.88 31.76 -14.86
CA THR A 493 8.26 32.13 -14.55
C THR A 493 8.81 33.08 -15.62
N GLU A 494 10.01 33.67 -15.43
CA GLU A 494 10.67 34.44 -16.43
C GLU A 494 10.94 33.61 -17.71
N LYS A 495 11.33 32.33 -17.54
CA LYS A 495 11.49 31.39 -18.66
C LYS A 495 10.19 31.16 -19.45
N GLY A 496 9.04 31.11 -18.74
CA GLY A 496 7.73 31.01 -19.38
C GLY A 496 7.38 32.27 -20.18
N LYS A 497 7.73 33.46 -19.67
CA LYS A 497 7.53 34.72 -20.40
C LYS A 497 8.41 34.80 -21.64
N GLU A 498 9.67 34.37 -21.52
CA GLU A 498 10.61 34.28 -22.66
C GLU A 498 10.09 33.34 -23.74
N PHE A 499 9.50 32.21 -23.36
CA PHE A 499 8.92 31.26 -24.29
C PHE A 499 7.79 31.87 -25.14
N ILE A 500 6.93 32.67 -24.52
CA ILE A 500 5.85 33.36 -25.29
C ILE A 500 6.45 34.33 -26.33
N GLY A 501 7.56 35.01 -26.00
CA GLY A 501 8.25 35.94 -26.93
C GLY A 501 9.01 35.21 -28.01
N HIS A 502 9.55 34.04 -27.71
CA HIS A 502 10.39 33.24 -28.62
C HIS A 502 10.03 31.74 -28.50
N PRO A 503 8.85 31.32 -29.02
CA PRO A 503 8.43 29.92 -28.96
C PRO A 503 9.42 29.01 -29.66
N HIS A 504 9.70 27.88 -29.04
CA HIS A 504 10.58 26.84 -29.56
C HIS A 504 9.98 25.46 -29.29
N SER A 505 10.54 24.41 -29.89
CA SER A 505 10.05 23.04 -29.72
C SER A 505 9.90 22.67 -28.23
N PHE A 506 8.73 22.18 -27.89
CA PHE A 506 8.38 21.69 -26.53
C PHE A 506 7.77 20.31 -26.61
N MET A 507 8.59 19.32 -26.28
CA MET A 507 8.20 17.92 -26.36
C MET A 507 7.61 17.45 -25.06
N ILE A 508 6.49 16.76 -25.14
CA ILE A 508 5.85 16.07 -24.00
C ILE A 508 5.74 14.59 -24.29
N VAL A 509 5.41 13.83 -23.25
CA VAL A 509 5.03 12.42 -23.35
C VAL A 509 3.59 12.29 -22.87
N GLU A 510 2.75 11.61 -23.64
CA GLU A 510 1.36 11.34 -23.23
C GLU A 510 1.33 10.46 -21.97
N ASP A 511 0.31 10.67 -21.15
CA ASP A 511 0.10 9.87 -19.95
C ASP A 511 -0.29 8.44 -20.33
N ALA A 512 0.08 7.50 -19.47
CA ALA A 512 -0.35 6.11 -19.61
C ALA A 512 -1.87 6.03 -19.38
N ASP A 513 -2.58 5.38 -20.29
CA ASP A 513 -4.02 5.18 -20.17
C ASP A 513 -4.32 4.00 -19.24
N PHE A 514 -4.54 4.30 -17.95
CA PHE A 514 -4.96 3.32 -16.95
C PHE A 514 -6.49 3.19 -16.86
N ASP A 515 -7.27 4.06 -17.56
CA ASP A 515 -8.74 4.05 -17.53
C ASP A 515 -9.34 2.94 -18.39
N ASN A 516 -8.61 2.47 -19.42
CA ASN A 516 -9.01 1.37 -20.30
C ASN A 516 -8.53 -0.01 -19.83
N VAL A 517 -7.96 -0.14 -18.66
CA VAL A 517 -7.72 -1.42 -18.03
C VAL A 517 -9.04 -1.82 -17.34
N ASP A 518 -9.90 -2.53 -18.09
CA ASP A 518 -11.20 -2.97 -17.64
C ASP A 518 -11.13 -3.67 -16.28
N TYR A 519 -11.81 -3.04 -15.33
CA TYR A 519 -12.13 -3.60 -14.03
C TYR A 519 -13.43 -4.42 -14.05
N ASP A 520 -14.17 -4.34 -15.13
CA ASP A 520 -15.29 -5.24 -15.38
C ASP A 520 -14.73 -6.54 -15.91
N GLY A 521 -15.05 -7.64 -15.22
CA GLY A 521 -14.57 -8.98 -15.47
C GLY A 521 -14.87 -9.53 -16.85
N ALA A 522 -14.35 -8.90 -17.84
CA ALA A 522 -14.20 -9.35 -19.19
C ALA A 522 -13.24 -8.39 -19.91
N SER A 523 -12.00 -8.28 -19.48
CA SER A 523 -10.97 -8.14 -20.47
C SER A 523 -10.49 -9.55 -20.71
N GLU A 524 -10.83 -10.02 -21.86
CA GLU A 524 -10.04 -10.87 -22.70
C GLU A 524 -8.62 -10.26 -22.85
N GLY A 525 -7.86 -10.18 -21.75
CA GLY A 525 -6.47 -10.51 -21.86
C GLY A 525 -6.55 -11.91 -22.39
N LYS A 526 -6.02 -12.20 -23.61
CA LYS A 526 -6.04 -13.51 -24.25
C LYS A 526 -6.11 -14.55 -23.17
N ALA A 527 -7.35 -14.94 -22.79
CA ALA A 527 -7.62 -16.15 -22.08
C ALA A 527 -6.77 -17.16 -22.83
N SER A 528 -5.99 -17.95 -22.17
CA SER A 528 -5.47 -19.13 -22.78
C SER A 528 -6.71 -19.76 -23.39
N ALA A 529 -6.78 -19.80 -24.72
CA ALA A 529 -7.97 -20.17 -25.41
C ALA A 529 -8.39 -21.52 -24.81
N LEU A 530 -9.68 -21.64 -24.46
CA LEU A 530 -10.25 -22.88 -23.97
C LEU A 530 -9.76 -23.97 -24.89
N ASP A 531 -9.01 -24.95 -24.37
CA ASP A 531 -8.58 -26.09 -25.16
C ASP A 531 -9.81 -26.95 -25.41
N GLU A 532 -10.46 -26.68 -26.55
CA GLU A 532 -11.72 -27.33 -26.93
C GLU A 532 -11.57 -28.85 -27.05
N ASP A 533 -10.41 -29.34 -27.44
CA ASP A 533 -10.16 -30.78 -27.59
C ASP A 533 -10.03 -31.44 -26.21
N LEU A 534 -9.27 -30.82 -25.29
CA LEU A 534 -9.22 -31.30 -23.90
C LEU A 534 -10.59 -31.21 -23.23
N TYR A 535 -11.33 -30.12 -23.44
CA TYR A 535 -12.66 -29.96 -22.86
C TYR A 535 -13.61 -31.08 -23.32
N ARG A 536 -13.62 -31.48 -24.62
CA ARG A 536 -14.42 -32.61 -25.13
C ARG A 536 -13.98 -33.93 -24.50
N ILE A 537 -12.68 -34.15 -24.32
CA ILE A 537 -12.13 -35.33 -23.67
C ILE A 537 -12.63 -35.42 -22.23
N LEU A 538 -12.53 -34.32 -21.49
CA LEU A 538 -12.99 -34.24 -20.09
C LEU A 538 -14.50 -34.43 -19.95
N LYS A 539 -15.29 -33.89 -20.87
CA LYS A 539 -16.76 -34.11 -20.94
C LYS A 539 -17.12 -35.59 -21.15
N THR A 540 -16.37 -36.24 -22.02
CA THR A 540 -16.53 -37.69 -22.29
C THR A 540 -16.10 -38.51 -21.08
N LEU A 541 -15.02 -38.17 -20.44
CA LEU A 541 -14.54 -38.83 -19.22
C LEU A 541 -15.55 -38.66 -18.08
N ARG A 542 -16.09 -37.46 -17.90
CA ARG A 542 -17.14 -37.18 -16.91
C ARG A 542 -18.35 -38.08 -17.09
N SER A 543 -18.84 -38.21 -18.32
CA SER A 543 -19.99 -39.08 -18.62
C SER A 543 -19.71 -40.56 -18.31
N LYS A 544 -18.45 -41.03 -18.52
CA LYS A 544 -18.04 -42.41 -18.18
C LYS A 544 -17.99 -42.60 -16.64
N VAL A 545 -17.43 -41.64 -15.92
CA VAL A 545 -17.34 -41.68 -14.45
C VAL A 545 -18.74 -41.62 -13.85
N ALA A 546 -19.61 -40.73 -14.35
CA ALA A 546 -20.98 -40.58 -13.90
C ALA A 546 -21.79 -41.89 -14.03
N LYS A 547 -21.73 -42.53 -15.20
CA LYS A 547 -22.38 -43.84 -15.45
C LYS A 547 -21.87 -44.93 -14.47
N ARG A 548 -20.56 -44.94 -14.15
CA ARG A 548 -19.99 -45.92 -13.23
C ARG A 548 -20.50 -45.76 -11.81
N HIS A 549 -20.76 -44.53 -11.40
CA HIS A 549 -21.26 -44.20 -10.07
C HIS A 549 -22.79 -44.08 -10.00
N ASN A 550 -23.49 -44.26 -11.12
CA ASN A 550 -24.94 -44.08 -11.27
C ASN A 550 -25.38 -42.69 -10.79
N LEU A 551 -24.66 -41.65 -11.24
CA LEU A 551 -24.88 -40.25 -10.89
C LEU A 551 -25.05 -39.40 -12.13
N PRO A 552 -25.82 -38.32 -12.10
CA PRO A 552 -25.84 -37.32 -13.16
C PRO A 552 -24.45 -36.73 -13.40
N PRO A 553 -24.05 -36.45 -14.66
CA PRO A 553 -22.70 -35.94 -14.98
C PRO A 553 -22.30 -34.65 -14.24
N TYR A 554 -23.25 -33.75 -14.02
CA TYR A 554 -22.98 -32.46 -13.33
C TYR A 554 -22.63 -32.62 -11.85
N VAL A 555 -23.06 -33.74 -11.23
CA VAL A 555 -22.71 -34.07 -9.84
C VAL A 555 -21.22 -34.38 -9.70
N ILE A 556 -20.62 -34.99 -10.71
CA ILE A 556 -19.19 -35.27 -10.76
C ILE A 556 -18.43 -33.91 -10.82
N PHE A 557 -18.54 -33.20 -11.96
CA PHE A 557 -18.02 -31.86 -12.14
C PHE A 557 -18.93 -31.07 -13.08
N GLN A 558 -19.19 -29.81 -12.73
CA GLN A 558 -19.96 -28.89 -13.59
C GLN A 558 -19.19 -28.49 -14.84
N ASP A 559 -19.89 -28.00 -15.86
CA ASP A 559 -19.26 -27.57 -17.12
C ASP A 559 -18.21 -26.46 -16.87
N VAL A 560 -18.49 -25.48 -15.99
CA VAL A 560 -17.55 -24.44 -15.60
C VAL A 560 -16.26 -25.02 -14.98
N SER A 561 -16.36 -26.10 -14.21
CA SER A 561 -15.19 -26.78 -13.64
C SER A 561 -14.35 -27.44 -14.73
N LEU A 562 -14.99 -28.06 -15.72
CA LEU A 562 -14.31 -28.70 -16.88
C LEU A 562 -13.65 -27.64 -17.78
N GLU A 563 -14.28 -26.50 -18.00
CA GLU A 563 -13.69 -25.36 -18.74
C GLU A 563 -12.44 -24.86 -18.08
N GLN A 564 -12.48 -24.69 -16.76
CA GLN A 564 -11.29 -24.31 -16.00
C GLN A 564 -10.21 -25.39 -16.02
N MET A 565 -10.56 -26.68 -15.96
CA MET A 565 -9.60 -27.77 -16.11
C MET A 565 -8.93 -27.75 -17.49
N ALA A 566 -9.68 -27.49 -18.56
CA ALA A 566 -9.15 -27.38 -19.93
C ALA A 566 -8.32 -26.11 -20.17
N THR A 567 -8.44 -25.12 -19.28
CA THR A 567 -7.66 -23.88 -19.36
C THR A 567 -6.41 -23.92 -18.47
N MET A 568 -6.52 -24.55 -17.29
CA MET A 568 -5.49 -24.52 -16.25
C MET A 568 -4.63 -25.79 -16.17
N TYR A 569 -5.03 -26.85 -16.88
CA TYR A 569 -4.33 -28.14 -16.96
C TYR A 569 -3.91 -28.72 -15.59
N PRO A 570 -4.82 -28.97 -14.64
CA PRO A 570 -4.47 -29.57 -13.35
C PRO A 570 -4.00 -31.03 -13.54
N VAL A 571 -2.81 -31.37 -13.04
CA VAL A 571 -2.18 -32.69 -13.23
C VAL A 571 -1.94 -33.48 -11.95
N ASN A 572 -2.46 -32.96 -10.84
CA ASN A 572 -2.43 -33.63 -9.54
C ASN A 572 -3.61 -33.17 -8.69
N CYS A 573 -3.83 -33.85 -7.57
CA CYS A 573 -4.95 -33.55 -6.66
C CYS A 573 -4.92 -32.10 -6.12
N GLN A 574 -3.74 -31.57 -5.84
CA GLN A 574 -3.58 -30.19 -5.33
C GLN A 574 -3.97 -29.15 -6.38
N ASP A 575 -3.63 -29.39 -7.64
CA ASP A 575 -4.00 -28.51 -8.75
C ASP A 575 -5.50 -28.51 -8.97
N LEU A 576 -6.11 -29.69 -8.86
CA LEU A 576 -7.54 -29.87 -9.04
C LEU A 576 -8.36 -29.14 -7.99
N LEU A 577 -7.86 -29.03 -6.77
CA LEU A 577 -8.49 -28.23 -5.69
C LEU A 577 -8.52 -26.73 -5.94
N ASN A 578 -7.77 -26.24 -6.93
CA ASN A 578 -7.81 -24.83 -7.35
C ASN A 578 -8.92 -24.55 -8.39
N ILE A 579 -9.62 -25.59 -8.85
CA ILE A 579 -10.72 -25.48 -9.80
C ILE A 579 -12.00 -25.15 -9.05
N GLN A 580 -12.76 -24.20 -9.56
CA GLN A 580 -14.04 -23.79 -8.98
C GLN A 580 -15.02 -24.96 -8.97
N GLY A 581 -15.71 -25.19 -7.87
CA GLY A 581 -16.66 -26.27 -7.70
C GLY A 581 -16.02 -27.65 -7.43
N VAL A 582 -14.69 -27.71 -7.22
CA VAL A 582 -13.98 -28.93 -6.84
C VAL A 582 -13.54 -28.86 -5.39
N GLY A 583 -14.31 -29.44 -4.49
CA GLY A 583 -13.96 -29.61 -3.08
C GLY A 583 -13.09 -30.86 -2.85
N GLU A 584 -12.52 -31.00 -1.63
CA GLU A 584 -11.65 -32.13 -1.26
C GLU A 584 -12.31 -33.50 -1.48
N GLY A 585 -13.61 -33.62 -1.14
CA GLY A 585 -14.37 -34.85 -1.33
C GLY A 585 -14.43 -35.27 -2.79
N LYS A 586 -14.79 -34.33 -3.69
CA LYS A 586 -14.85 -34.59 -5.15
C LYS A 586 -13.47 -34.87 -5.75
N ALA A 587 -12.46 -34.10 -5.34
CA ALA A 587 -11.09 -34.30 -5.80
C ALA A 587 -10.57 -35.69 -5.42
N LYS A 588 -10.79 -36.14 -4.19
CA LYS A 588 -10.37 -37.47 -3.73
C LYS A 588 -11.17 -38.61 -4.39
N ARG A 589 -12.46 -38.42 -4.60
CA ARG A 589 -13.37 -39.47 -5.07
C ARG A 589 -13.35 -39.66 -6.59
N TYR A 590 -13.33 -38.56 -7.33
CA TYR A 590 -13.45 -38.55 -8.80
C TYR A 590 -12.23 -37.97 -9.52
N GLY A 591 -11.44 -37.15 -8.84
CA GLY A 591 -10.40 -36.32 -9.46
C GLY A 591 -9.27 -37.09 -10.13
N LYS A 592 -8.94 -38.31 -9.62
CA LYS A 592 -7.77 -39.06 -10.06
C LYS A 592 -7.73 -39.27 -11.57
N GLU A 593 -8.83 -39.77 -12.15
CA GLU A 593 -8.93 -40.06 -13.58
C GLU A 593 -8.82 -38.76 -14.42
N PHE A 594 -9.28 -37.63 -13.90
CA PHE A 594 -9.22 -36.34 -14.60
C PHE A 594 -7.81 -35.77 -14.65
N TRP A 595 -7.10 -35.67 -13.51
CA TRP A 595 -5.75 -35.15 -13.57
C TRP A 595 -4.75 -36.11 -14.26
N GLU A 596 -4.97 -37.43 -14.21
CA GLU A 596 -4.19 -38.39 -14.99
C GLU A 596 -4.39 -38.17 -16.49
N CYS A 597 -5.66 -38.05 -16.93
CA CYS A 597 -6.02 -37.75 -18.31
C CYS A 597 -5.41 -36.41 -18.79
N ILE A 598 -5.51 -35.36 -17.99
CA ILE A 598 -4.93 -34.06 -18.31
C ILE A 598 -3.39 -34.15 -18.35
N SER A 599 -2.77 -34.90 -17.45
CA SER A 599 -1.31 -35.11 -17.42
C SER A 599 -0.82 -35.84 -18.68
N GLU A 600 -1.57 -36.85 -19.13
CA GLU A 600 -1.28 -37.58 -20.35
C GLU A 600 -1.45 -36.67 -21.59
N TYR A 601 -2.55 -35.95 -21.67
CA TYR A 601 -2.82 -34.97 -22.72
C TYR A 601 -1.73 -33.89 -22.84
N CYS A 602 -1.27 -33.34 -21.71
CA CYS A 602 -0.20 -32.36 -21.70
C CYS A 602 1.14 -32.94 -22.22
N LYS A 603 1.42 -34.20 -21.93
CA LYS A 603 2.65 -34.87 -22.41
C LYS A 603 2.59 -35.17 -23.92
N GLU A 604 1.43 -35.62 -24.41
CA GLU A 604 1.22 -35.97 -25.82
C GLU A 604 1.25 -34.76 -26.76
N ASN A 605 0.82 -33.60 -26.27
CA ASN A 605 0.72 -32.37 -27.05
C ASN A 605 1.82 -31.36 -26.75
N ASP A 606 2.91 -31.74 -26.02
CA ASP A 606 4.02 -30.89 -25.63
C ASP A 606 3.56 -29.55 -25.00
N ILE A 607 2.46 -29.59 -24.23
CA ILE A 607 1.91 -28.39 -23.59
C ILE A 607 2.82 -28.01 -22.45
N VAL A 608 3.59 -26.92 -22.64
CA VAL A 608 4.34 -26.26 -21.57
C VAL A 608 3.31 -25.62 -20.66
N ARG A 609 2.98 -26.31 -19.58
CA ARG A 609 2.08 -25.77 -18.57
C ARG A 609 2.70 -24.52 -17.99
N PRO A 610 1.93 -23.51 -17.68
CA PRO A 610 2.38 -22.37 -16.92
C PRO A 610 2.66 -22.80 -15.45
N GLU A 611 3.65 -23.69 -15.24
CA GLU A 611 4.04 -24.15 -13.89
C GLU A 611 4.51 -23.00 -13.01
N GLU A 612 4.98 -21.93 -13.61
CA GLU A 612 5.36 -20.68 -12.92
C GLU A 612 4.17 -19.80 -12.53
N MET A 613 2.94 -20.10 -12.95
CA MET A 613 1.73 -19.28 -12.71
C MET A 613 0.76 -19.85 -11.67
N ARG A 614 1.15 -20.85 -10.89
CA ARG A 614 0.25 -21.42 -9.87
C ARG A 614 0.21 -20.56 -8.63
N VAL A 615 -0.76 -19.66 -8.63
CA VAL A 615 -1.19 -18.96 -7.42
C VAL A 615 -2.16 -19.86 -6.68
N ARG A 616 -1.76 -20.34 -5.51
CA ARG A 616 -2.71 -20.98 -4.60
C ARG A 616 -3.60 -19.88 -4.02
N THR A 617 -4.88 -19.90 -4.39
CA THR A 617 -5.88 -19.07 -3.73
C THR A 617 -6.33 -19.78 -2.46
N ILE A 618 -6.38 -19.07 -1.35
CA ILE A 618 -7.07 -19.55 -0.15
C ILE A 618 -8.55 -19.40 -0.45
N ALA A 619 -9.28 -20.50 -0.40
CA ALA A 619 -10.74 -20.41 -0.33
C ALA A 619 -11.09 -19.47 0.83
N LYS A 620 -11.76 -18.37 0.53
CA LYS A 620 -12.24 -17.45 1.56
C LYS A 620 -13.12 -18.27 2.50
N ARG A 621 -12.62 -18.63 3.66
CA ARG A 621 -13.47 -19.06 4.78
C ARG A 621 -14.21 -17.81 5.24
N SER A 622 -15.31 -17.53 4.57
CA SER A 622 -16.22 -16.49 5.00
C SER A 622 -16.70 -16.89 6.40
N ASN A 623 -16.61 -15.97 7.35
CA ASN A 623 -17.25 -16.15 8.66
C ASN A 623 -18.74 -16.43 8.51
N ALA A 624 -19.37 -16.01 7.41
CA ALA A 624 -20.74 -16.31 7.07
C ALA A 624 -20.94 -17.81 6.77
N LYS A 625 -20.09 -18.41 5.90
CA LYS A 625 -20.16 -19.86 5.60
C LYS A 625 -20.12 -20.72 6.85
N LEU A 626 -19.18 -20.46 7.77
CA LEU A 626 -19.07 -21.20 9.03
C LEU A 626 -20.26 -20.97 9.96
N LYS A 627 -20.83 -19.76 9.97
CA LYS A 627 -22.05 -19.48 10.75
C LYS A 627 -23.26 -20.23 10.20
N ILE A 628 -23.45 -20.25 8.88
CA ILE A 628 -24.55 -20.98 8.25
C ILE A 628 -24.43 -22.49 8.57
N ILE A 629 -23.27 -23.11 8.33
CA ILE A 629 -23.03 -24.52 8.64
C ILE A 629 -23.31 -24.84 10.11
N ASN A 630 -22.73 -24.06 11.03
CA ASN A 630 -22.93 -24.27 12.45
C ASN A 630 -24.39 -24.08 12.91
N SER A 631 -25.16 -23.24 12.23
CA SER A 631 -26.58 -23.04 12.53
C SER A 631 -27.44 -24.19 11.99
N ILE A 632 -27.13 -24.71 10.81
CA ILE A 632 -27.75 -25.91 10.22
C ILE A 632 -27.43 -27.14 11.11
N ASP A 633 -26.18 -27.33 11.54
CA ASP A 633 -25.78 -28.44 12.42
C ASP A 633 -26.51 -28.39 13.78
N LYS A 634 -26.96 -27.20 14.18
CA LYS A 634 -27.81 -27.01 15.40
C LYS A 634 -29.30 -27.14 15.13
N GLN A 635 -29.68 -27.46 13.89
CA GLN A 635 -31.06 -27.59 13.46
C GLN A 635 -31.90 -26.31 13.66
N ILE A 636 -31.27 -25.12 13.47
CA ILE A 636 -31.99 -23.85 13.52
C ILE A 636 -32.80 -23.73 12.23
N PRO A 637 -34.09 -23.35 12.27
CA PRO A 637 -34.90 -23.11 11.08
C PRO A 637 -34.22 -22.16 10.08
N LEU A 638 -34.28 -22.43 8.79
CA LEU A 638 -33.59 -21.66 7.77
C LEU A 638 -34.03 -20.19 7.77
N ASP A 639 -35.32 -19.94 8.01
CA ASP A 639 -35.85 -18.55 8.16
C ASP A 639 -35.17 -17.77 9.30
N ASP A 640 -34.93 -18.45 10.41
CA ASP A 640 -34.25 -17.85 11.57
C ASP A 640 -32.78 -17.59 11.27
N ILE A 641 -32.15 -18.46 10.47
CA ILE A 641 -30.75 -18.28 10.00
C ILE A 641 -30.67 -17.06 9.07
N ALA A 642 -31.63 -16.92 8.13
CA ALA A 642 -31.71 -15.80 7.22
C ALA A 642 -31.84 -14.49 8.01
N ASN A 643 -32.81 -14.42 8.92
CA ASN A 643 -33.04 -13.26 9.78
C ASN A 643 -31.80 -12.91 10.65
N ALA A 644 -31.15 -13.90 11.25
CA ALA A 644 -29.97 -13.70 12.10
C ALA A 644 -28.73 -13.22 11.30
N MET A 645 -28.71 -13.50 9.99
CA MET A 645 -27.63 -13.09 9.08
C MET A 645 -27.93 -11.79 8.32
N GLY A 646 -29.19 -11.30 8.43
CA GLY A 646 -29.67 -10.11 7.68
C GLY A 646 -29.77 -10.38 6.17
N LEU A 647 -30.07 -11.62 5.80
CA LEU A 647 -30.28 -12.08 4.43
C LEU A 647 -31.78 -12.30 4.21
N ASP A 648 -32.24 -12.18 2.97
CA ASP A 648 -33.53 -12.75 2.62
C ASP A 648 -33.41 -14.28 2.41
N PHE A 649 -34.55 -14.97 2.28
CA PHE A 649 -34.55 -16.41 2.20
C PHE A 649 -33.88 -16.94 0.92
N ASP A 650 -34.08 -16.26 -0.20
CA ASP A 650 -33.47 -16.57 -1.49
C ASP A 650 -31.93 -16.37 -1.44
N GLU A 651 -31.47 -15.29 -0.80
CA GLU A 651 -30.02 -15.06 -0.57
C GLU A 651 -29.42 -16.18 0.31
N LEU A 652 -30.13 -16.65 1.34
CA LEU A 652 -29.66 -17.73 2.17
C LEU A 652 -29.58 -19.04 1.38
N LEU A 653 -30.62 -19.39 0.62
CA LEU A 653 -30.59 -20.58 -0.24
C LEU A 653 -29.42 -20.54 -1.21
N THR A 654 -29.18 -19.42 -1.82
CA THR A 654 -28.02 -19.19 -2.73
C THR A 654 -26.67 -19.44 -2.01
N GLU A 655 -26.52 -18.99 -0.76
CA GLU A 655 -25.30 -19.24 0.01
C GLU A 655 -25.18 -20.71 0.44
N ILE A 656 -26.29 -21.39 0.78
CA ILE A 656 -26.28 -22.84 1.10
C ILE A 656 -25.94 -23.66 -0.14
N GLU A 657 -26.50 -23.33 -1.29
CA GLU A 657 -26.15 -23.94 -2.59
C GLU A 657 -24.65 -23.82 -2.87
N ARG A 658 -24.06 -22.63 -2.71
CA ARG A 658 -22.62 -22.42 -2.82
C ARG A 658 -21.81 -23.26 -1.86
N ILE A 659 -22.31 -23.47 -0.64
CA ILE A 659 -21.68 -24.32 0.38
C ILE A 659 -21.67 -25.77 -0.10
N VAL A 660 -22.80 -26.29 -0.57
CA VAL A 660 -22.94 -27.66 -1.05
C VAL A 660 -22.13 -27.87 -2.34
N TYR A 661 -22.20 -26.95 -3.29
CA TYR A 661 -21.40 -27.01 -4.53
C TYR A 661 -19.88 -26.96 -4.25
N SER A 662 -19.44 -26.34 -3.15
CA SER A 662 -18.03 -26.39 -2.74
C SER A 662 -17.60 -27.74 -2.14
N GLY A 663 -18.50 -28.74 -2.06
CA GLY A 663 -18.26 -30.07 -1.51
C GLY A 663 -18.43 -30.14 0.02
N THR A 664 -19.16 -29.22 0.64
CA THR A 664 -19.46 -29.27 2.06
C THR A 664 -20.84 -29.89 2.27
N LYS A 665 -20.91 -30.97 3.01
CA LYS A 665 -22.17 -31.65 3.34
C LYS A 665 -22.95 -30.83 4.38
N VAL A 666 -24.23 -30.59 4.12
CA VAL A 666 -25.18 -29.98 5.05
C VAL A 666 -26.41 -30.87 5.16
N ASN A 667 -27.01 -30.96 6.32
CA ASN A 667 -28.26 -31.70 6.52
C ASN A 667 -29.38 -30.73 6.86
N ILE A 668 -30.32 -30.57 5.92
CA ILE A 668 -31.49 -29.71 6.05
C ILE A 668 -32.82 -30.54 6.15
N ASP A 669 -32.75 -31.86 6.41
CA ASP A 669 -33.93 -32.72 6.48
C ASP A 669 -34.92 -32.20 7.50
N TYR A 670 -34.44 -31.75 8.66
CA TYR A 670 -35.28 -31.19 9.72
C TYR A 670 -36.15 -30.00 9.27
N PHE A 671 -35.70 -29.25 8.28
CA PHE A 671 -36.46 -28.12 7.74
C PHE A 671 -37.38 -28.56 6.59
N LEU A 672 -36.91 -29.51 5.76
CA LEU A 672 -37.71 -30.08 4.67
C LEU A 672 -38.94 -30.80 5.18
N GLU A 673 -38.80 -31.60 6.25
CA GLU A 673 -39.91 -32.31 6.90
C GLU A 673 -40.98 -31.38 7.51
N ASP A 674 -40.60 -30.14 7.86
CA ASP A 674 -41.51 -29.12 8.38
C ASP A 674 -42.26 -28.34 7.26
N VAL A 675 -41.70 -28.24 6.06
CA VAL A 675 -42.26 -27.42 4.96
C VAL A 675 -42.86 -28.24 3.82
N MET A 676 -42.56 -29.52 3.67
CA MET A 676 -43.01 -30.37 2.57
C MET A 676 -43.38 -31.79 3.04
N ASP A 677 -44.38 -32.38 2.38
CA ASP A 677 -44.72 -33.78 2.62
C ASP A 677 -43.64 -34.73 2.01
N ASP A 678 -43.42 -35.86 2.65
CA ASP A 678 -42.41 -36.87 2.25
C ASP A 678 -42.58 -37.31 0.79
N ASP A 679 -43.81 -37.50 0.31
CA ASP A 679 -44.10 -37.90 -1.08
C ASP A 679 -43.65 -36.85 -2.07
N CYS A 680 -43.77 -35.58 -1.72
CA CYS A 680 -43.30 -34.44 -2.54
C CYS A 680 -41.77 -34.35 -2.60
N ILE A 681 -41.14 -34.54 -1.44
CA ILE A 681 -39.66 -34.55 -1.33
C ILE A 681 -39.08 -35.69 -2.18
N GLU A 682 -39.67 -36.89 -2.09
CA GLU A 682 -39.22 -38.06 -2.87
C GLU A 682 -39.40 -37.85 -4.36
N ALA A 683 -40.51 -37.28 -4.82
CA ALA A 683 -40.78 -37.00 -6.23
C ALA A 683 -39.75 -36.03 -6.85
N ILE A 684 -39.44 -34.94 -6.15
CA ILE A 684 -38.43 -33.93 -6.60
C ILE A 684 -37.03 -34.53 -6.52
N TYR A 685 -36.73 -35.31 -5.48
CA TYR A 685 -35.42 -35.95 -5.30
C TYR A 685 -35.15 -36.97 -6.43
N ASP A 686 -36.15 -37.82 -6.81
CA ASP A 686 -36.05 -38.75 -7.89
C ASP A 686 -35.88 -38.05 -9.23
N TYR A 687 -36.55 -36.92 -9.46
CA TYR A 687 -36.33 -36.08 -10.63
C TYR A 687 -34.87 -35.67 -10.76
N PHE A 688 -34.25 -35.08 -9.71
CA PHE A 688 -32.85 -34.68 -9.74
C PHE A 688 -31.88 -35.85 -9.87
N ARG A 689 -32.26 -37.04 -9.42
CA ARG A 689 -31.49 -38.27 -9.59
C ARG A 689 -31.47 -38.75 -11.04
N GLU A 690 -32.58 -38.60 -11.78
CA GLU A 690 -32.75 -39.11 -13.15
C GLU A 690 -32.44 -38.03 -14.19
N SER A 691 -32.52 -36.77 -13.85
CA SER A 691 -32.28 -35.63 -14.73
C SER A 691 -30.83 -35.53 -15.23
N HIS A 692 -30.63 -34.97 -16.42
CA HIS A 692 -29.32 -34.65 -16.97
C HIS A 692 -28.81 -33.27 -16.55
N THR A 693 -29.65 -32.44 -15.91
CA THR A 693 -29.34 -31.07 -15.45
C THR A 693 -29.90 -30.81 -14.06
N ASP A 694 -29.28 -29.91 -13.31
CA ASP A 694 -29.73 -29.40 -12.02
C ASP A 694 -30.36 -28.01 -12.13
N CYS A 695 -30.75 -27.59 -13.35
CA CYS A 695 -31.36 -26.31 -13.62
C CYS A 695 -32.76 -26.24 -13.03
N ILE A 696 -33.04 -25.25 -12.16
CA ILE A 696 -34.35 -25.08 -11.52
C ILE A 696 -35.42 -24.71 -12.55
N GLU A 697 -35.11 -23.87 -13.54
CA GLU A 697 -36.07 -23.53 -14.61
C GLU A 697 -36.56 -24.75 -15.34
N THR A 698 -35.67 -25.73 -15.61
CA THR A 698 -36.05 -26.99 -16.27
C THR A 698 -36.90 -27.86 -15.34
N ALA A 699 -36.64 -27.83 -14.02
CA ALA A 699 -37.44 -28.57 -13.06
C ALA A 699 -38.85 -27.95 -12.92
N LEU A 700 -38.94 -26.62 -12.89
CA LEU A 700 -40.24 -25.90 -12.87
C LEU A 700 -41.11 -26.26 -14.07
N ASP A 701 -40.50 -26.30 -15.27
CA ASP A 701 -41.20 -26.68 -16.50
C ASP A 701 -41.70 -28.15 -16.47
N GLU A 702 -40.89 -29.09 -15.93
CA GLU A 702 -41.26 -30.50 -15.86
C GLU A 702 -42.39 -30.75 -14.87
N PHE A 703 -42.41 -30.03 -13.75
CA PHE A 703 -43.47 -30.16 -12.73
C PHE A 703 -44.70 -29.29 -13.00
N ASP A 704 -44.72 -28.53 -14.11
CA ASP A 704 -45.86 -27.72 -14.58
C ASP A 704 -46.44 -26.81 -13.47
N GLY A 705 -45.54 -26.23 -12.63
CA GLY A 705 -45.89 -25.34 -11.52
C GLY A 705 -46.52 -26.02 -10.30
N SER A 706 -46.37 -27.34 -10.16
CA SER A 706 -46.83 -28.07 -8.97
C SER A 706 -46.01 -27.80 -7.73
N PHE A 707 -44.77 -27.30 -7.87
CA PHE A 707 -43.87 -26.90 -6.82
C PHE A 707 -43.33 -25.50 -7.10
N ASP A 708 -43.04 -24.75 -6.04
CA ASP A 708 -42.42 -23.45 -6.19
C ASP A 708 -40.89 -23.56 -6.31
N GLU A 709 -40.25 -22.42 -6.63
CA GLU A 709 -38.81 -22.35 -6.85
C GLU A 709 -38.00 -22.73 -5.58
N ASP A 710 -38.46 -22.29 -4.42
CA ASP A 710 -37.78 -22.54 -3.15
C ASP A 710 -37.86 -24.00 -2.74
N GLU A 711 -39.01 -24.64 -2.95
CA GLU A 711 -39.22 -26.09 -2.73
C GLU A 711 -38.27 -26.93 -3.57
N LEU A 712 -38.15 -26.62 -4.86
CA LEU A 712 -37.23 -27.30 -5.76
C LEU A 712 -35.77 -27.08 -5.36
N ARG A 713 -35.40 -25.88 -4.96
CA ARG A 713 -34.05 -25.55 -4.49
C ARG A 713 -33.69 -26.28 -3.21
N LEU A 714 -34.58 -26.33 -2.25
CA LEU A 714 -34.38 -27.05 -0.99
C LEU A 714 -34.10 -28.54 -1.23
N VAL A 715 -34.93 -29.22 -2.02
CA VAL A 715 -34.70 -30.64 -2.32
C VAL A 715 -33.45 -30.84 -3.17
N ARG A 716 -33.13 -29.93 -4.08
CA ARG A 716 -31.86 -29.96 -4.82
C ARG A 716 -30.66 -29.85 -3.91
N ILE A 717 -30.70 -28.96 -2.87
CA ILE A 717 -29.65 -28.85 -1.85
C ILE A 717 -29.46 -30.18 -1.13
N LYS A 718 -30.54 -30.83 -0.69
CA LYS A 718 -30.51 -32.15 -0.07
C LYS A 718 -29.88 -33.17 -1.01
N PHE A 719 -30.36 -33.29 -2.24
CA PHE A 719 -29.84 -34.21 -3.25
C PHE A 719 -28.34 -34.02 -3.47
N LEU A 720 -27.90 -32.78 -3.73
CA LEU A 720 -26.49 -32.48 -3.97
C LEU A 720 -25.62 -32.72 -2.72
N SER A 721 -26.15 -32.47 -1.53
CA SER A 721 -25.44 -32.72 -0.28
C SER A 721 -25.23 -34.21 0.00
N GLU A 722 -26.20 -35.06 -0.36
CA GLU A 722 -26.11 -36.50 -0.15
C GLU A 722 -25.31 -37.20 -1.23
N MET A 723 -25.49 -36.83 -2.49
CA MET A 723 -24.98 -37.58 -3.65
C MET A 723 -23.61 -37.06 -4.14
N ALA A 724 -23.29 -35.78 -3.91
CA ALA A 724 -22.08 -35.18 -4.46
C ALA A 724 -20.90 -35.21 -3.46
N ASN A 725 -21.09 -35.64 -2.22
CA ASN A 725 -20.06 -35.64 -1.16
C ASN A 725 -19.62 -37.04 -0.75
#